data_9a4c61e901d07dba4e0bd27b957f15e8
#
_entry.id   9a4c61e901d07dba4e0bd27b957f15e8
#
_cell.length_a   1.000
_cell.length_b   1.000
_cell.length_c   1.000
_cell.angle_alpha   90.00
_cell.angle_beta   90.00
_cell.angle_gamma   90.00
#
_symmetry.space_group_name_H-M   'P 1'
#
loop_
_entity.id
_entity.type
_entity.pdbx_description
1 polymer ?
#
loop_
_entity_poly.entity_id
_entity_poly.type
_entity_poly.pdbx_seq_one_letter_code
_entity_poly.pdbx_strand_id
1 'polypeptide(L)'
;MIDSRFRLLLVLAAAALGPSASALQLPKVFTDGAVLQRDRAVPVWGSAAAGKQVVVKFAGQEKSTRAAADGKWRIDLDALPASAEGRVLEVREEGGAKLEVKDLLVGEVWLASGQSNMEWPISRSRPEDQAIAASGPVPLLRVLTVPKKLSAYRLDDFDGRWQAATPDSVRHFSAVAYFFGRRLTEELGIPVGMIHSSWGGSRIEPWLADEGLAGIPDLREMRDFRKARSPGTAEYDHLMRRHLKATRAWIDAAARALHERRPLPGQPSAPPQLPLGHGQALGTYQAMIHPLVPYGIRGFLWYQGESNLGEGMLYTLKMEALIKGWRQQFGVPAAPFLFVQLAPYHYGDNREGALPAIWVAQQHVLKLPHTGMAVTMDIGNPADIHPTHKSEVARRLALWALADTYGKPGIVKSGPLFEKMEIAGDAIRIRFSGAPTGLTTRDGKPPSHFEVAGPDWNFQPATAEIAAGEALVTLRSDAVKSPVMARFAWRQAAEPNLMNREGLPAAAFHSHWPDDPVLGRNLALQRPFTASDPNPSGWNSGLTDGSWHGAAGTCFATGAAPGFPKHVTIDLGRAREVHTARFGVPEFGATRTVVLSLSEDGKQFQEIGKHEFPGKSKAATELRWDKRPARFIRASFPDHHGKLDQYDENHAFLTELEVYGPTQ
;
A
#
# COMPACT_ATOMS: atom_id res chain seq x y z
N MET A 1 27.75 2.30 62.66
CA MET A 1 26.89 1.22 63.13
C MET A 1 25.47 1.59 62.71
N ILE A 2 25.06 1.14 61.57
CA ILE A 2 23.68 1.26 61.09
C ILE A 2 23.18 -0.17 60.90
N ASP A 3 22.10 -0.40 61.58
CA ASP A 3 21.49 -1.64 62.01
C ASP A 3 21.18 -2.60 60.86
N SER A 4 21.58 -3.86 61.04
CA SER A 4 21.43 -4.98 60.07
C SER A 4 19.99 -5.54 59.98
N ARG A 5 18.99 -4.84 60.51
CA ARG A 5 17.58 -5.32 60.57
C ARG A 5 16.69 -4.80 59.44
N PHE A 6 17.18 -3.99 58.49
CA PHE A 6 16.38 -3.45 57.40
C PHE A 6 16.51 -4.21 56.05
N ARG A 7 17.28 -5.32 56.02
CA ARG A 7 17.48 -6.12 54.79
C ARG A 7 16.57 -7.31 54.60
N LEU A 8 15.61 -7.57 55.50
CA LEU A 8 14.78 -8.78 55.43
C LEU A 8 13.30 -8.53 55.13
N LEU A 9 12.88 -7.31 54.84
CA LEU A 9 11.46 -6.97 54.55
C LEU A 9 11.18 -6.60 53.09
N LEU A 10 12.16 -6.65 52.17
CA LEU A 10 11.96 -6.33 50.76
C LEU A 10 11.99 -7.55 49.82
N VAL A 11 12.10 -8.78 50.34
CA VAL A 11 12.16 -10.00 49.51
C VAL A 11 10.85 -10.81 49.57
N LEU A 12 9.90 -10.46 50.41
CA LEU A 12 8.64 -11.23 50.59
C LEU A 12 7.40 -10.61 49.95
N ALA A 13 7.53 -9.50 49.19
CA ALA A 13 6.41 -8.88 48.48
C ALA A 13 6.31 -9.25 46.96
N ALA A 14 7.22 -10.11 46.48
CA ALA A 14 7.24 -10.50 45.05
C ALA A 14 6.63 -11.89 44.76
N ALA A 15 6.00 -12.54 45.72
CA ALA A 15 5.53 -13.93 45.59
C ALA A 15 4.01 -14.12 45.71
N ALA A 16 3.21 -13.09 45.50
CA ALA A 16 1.74 -13.23 45.54
C ALA A 16 1.00 -12.37 44.50
N LEU A 17 1.55 -12.23 43.27
CA LEU A 17 0.73 -11.93 42.10
C LEU A 17 0.44 -13.28 41.45
N GLY A 18 -0.45 -14.06 42.07
CA GLY A 18 -1.17 -15.09 41.34
C GLY A 18 -1.87 -14.46 40.13
N PRO A 19 -2.13 -15.20 39.05
CA PRO A 19 -2.82 -14.64 37.88
C PRO A 19 -4.12 -14.02 38.41
N SER A 20 -4.25 -12.69 38.25
CA SER A 20 -5.48 -11.97 38.55
C SER A 20 -6.58 -12.69 37.78
N ALA A 21 -7.59 -13.23 38.52
CA ALA A 21 -8.69 -13.93 37.86
C ALA A 21 -9.29 -13.00 36.81
N SER A 22 -9.06 -13.32 35.55
CA SER A 22 -9.59 -12.50 34.43
C SER A 22 -11.11 -12.58 34.53
N ALA A 23 -11.77 -11.43 34.68
CA ALA A 23 -13.23 -11.38 34.64
C ALA A 23 -13.71 -11.77 33.23
N LEU A 24 -14.92 -12.35 33.16
CA LEU A 24 -15.56 -12.62 31.86
C LEU A 24 -15.73 -11.34 31.08
N GLN A 25 -15.10 -11.26 29.87
CA GLN A 25 -15.14 -10.10 29.00
C GLN A 25 -15.23 -10.51 27.54
N LEU A 26 -15.90 -9.67 26.75
CA LEU A 26 -15.91 -9.69 25.28
C LEU A 26 -15.20 -8.46 24.75
N PRO A 27 -14.45 -8.57 23.62
CA PRO A 27 -13.93 -7.39 22.90
C PRO A 27 -15.06 -6.46 22.44
N LYS A 28 -14.76 -5.18 22.32
CA LYS A 28 -15.73 -4.13 21.94
C LYS A 28 -16.30 -4.27 20.52
N VAL A 29 -15.76 -5.16 19.71
CA VAL A 29 -16.40 -5.54 18.43
C VAL A 29 -17.74 -6.26 18.67
N PHE A 30 -17.97 -6.82 19.87
CA PHE A 30 -19.25 -7.38 20.34
C PHE A 30 -19.94 -6.41 21.27
N THR A 31 -20.54 -5.35 20.73
CA THR A 31 -21.43 -4.42 21.46
C THR A 31 -22.83 -4.50 20.88
N ASP A 32 -23.81 -3.96 21.60
CA ASP A 32 -25.19 -3.89 21.12
C ASP A 32 -25.26 -3.29 19.71
N GLY A 33 -26.11 -3.86 18.87
CA GLY A 33 -26.27 -3.47 17.48
C GLY A 33 -25.23 -4.05 16.51
N ALA A 34 -24.35 -4.96 16.94
CA ALA A 34 -23.33 -5.58 16.08
C ALA A 34 -23.95 -6.39 14.93
N VAL A 35 -23.22 -6.48 13.81
CA VAL A 35 -23.57 -7.36 12.69
C VAL A 35 -22.57 -8.51 12.63
N LEU A 36 -23.06 -9.74 12.73
CA LEU A 36 -22.27 -10.96 12.57
C LEU A 36 -22.28 -11.40 11.10
N GLN A 37 -21.12 -11.84 10.59
CA GLN A 37 -20.98 -12.26 9.20
C GLN A 37 -21.79 -13.53 8.91
N ARG A 38 -22.69 -13.49 7.93
CA ARG A 38 -23.50 -14.62 7.45
C ARG A 38 -22.70 -15.66 6.66
N ASP A 39 -23.30 -16.85 6.51
CA ASP A 39 -22.89 -17.92 5.59
C ASP A 39 -21.48 -18.47 5.85
N ARG A 40 -20.99 -18.34 7.09
CA ARG A 40 -19.73 -18.89 7.56
C ARG A 40 -19.74 -19.04 9.07
N ALA A 41 -18.79 -19.82 9.60
CA ALA A 41 -18.59 -19.91 11.04
C ALA A 41 -18.40 -18.52 11.65
N VAL A 42 -19.06 -18.28 12.80
CA VAL A 42 -19.01 -16.99 13.51
C VAL A 42 -18.13 -17.15 14.76
N PRO A 43 -16.88 -16.64 14.71
CA PRO A 43 -16.02 -16.68 15.89
C PRO A 43 -16.52 -15.70 16.95
N VAL A 44 -16.64 -16.20 18.17
CA VAL A 44 -16.90 -15.43 19.39
C VAL A 44 -15.76 -15.74 20.36
N TRP A 45 -15.12 -14.70 20.89
CA TRP A 45 -13.96 -14.87 21.77
C TRP A 45 -13.92 -13.81 22.87
N GLY A 46 -13.08 -14.06 23.87
CA GLY A 46 -12.90 -13.12 24.96
C GLY A 46 -11.94 -13.65 26.01
N SER A 47 -12.08 -13.12 27.23
CA SER A 47 -11.35 -13.59 28.42
C SER A 47 -12.29 -14.05 29.50
N ALA A 48 -11.82 -14.96 30.35
CA ALA A 48 -12.51 -15.51 31.52
C ALA A 48 -11.46 -16.03 32.50
N ALA A 49 -11.87 -16.47 33.71
CA ALA A 49 -10.96 -17.09 34.63
C ALA A 49 -10.37 -18.39 34.05
N ALA A 50 -9.05 -18.57 34.18
CA ALA A 50 -8.33 -19.71 33.63
C ALA A 50 -8.95 -21.05 34.04
N GLY A 51 -9.14 -21.94 33.05
CA GLY A 51 -9.73 -23.26 33.24
C GLY A 51 -11.26 -23.29 33.42
N LYS A 52 -11.94 -22.15 33.57
CA LYS A 52 -13.40 -22.09 33.67
C LYS A 52 -14.07 -22.43 32.34
N GLN A 53 -15.22 -23.10 32.42
CA GLN A 53 -16.06 -23.33 31.26
C GLN A 53 -16.77 -22.02 30.87
N VAL A 54 -16.76 -21.72 29.60
CA VAL A 54 -17.50 -20.61 28.98
C VAL A 54 -18.54 -21.20 28.05
N VAL A 55 -19.78 -20.74 28.16
CA VAL A 55 -20.92 -21.14 27.31
C VAL A 55 -21.39 -19.93 26.52
N VAL A 56 -21.55 -20.07 25.24
CA VAL A 56 -22.09 -19.04 24.31
C VAL A 56 -23.42 -19.54 23.75
N LYS A 57 -24.47 -18.70 23.84
CA LYS A 57 -25.79 -18.96 23.25
C LYS A 57 -26.12 -17.85 22.25
N PHE A 58 -26.49 -18.24 21.02
CA PHE A 58 -26.94 -17.31 20.00
C PHE A 58 -27.76 -18.03 18.92
N ALA A 59 -28.91 -17.45 18.51
CA ALA A 59 -29.73 -17.94 17.39
C ALA A 59 -30.06 -19.44 17.47
N GLY A 60 -30.40 -19.94 18.67
CA GLY A 60 -30.72 -21.35 18.88
C GLY A 60 -29.52 -22.28 19.04
N GLN A 61 -28.32 -21.81 18.86
CA GLN A 61 -27.07 -22.56 19.11
C GLN A 61 -26.61 -22.36 20.57
N GLU A 62 -26.08 -23.40 21.16
CA GLU A 62 -25.39 -23.38 22.44
C GLU A 62 -24.08 -24.17 22.30
N LYS A 63 -22.94 -23.50 22.53
CA LYS A 63 -21.62 -24.12 22.46
C LYS A 63 -20.79 -23.74 23.68
N SER A 64 -19.85 -24.59 24.05
CA SER A 64 -18.98 -24.33 25.19
C SER A 64 -17.52 -24.65 24.91
N THR A 65 -16.63 -23.99 25.66
CA THR A 65 -15.18 -24.21 25.66
C THR A 65 -14.64 -23.99 27.09
N ARG A 66 -13.35 -24.24 27.31
CA ARG A 66 -12.66 -23.85 28.53
C ARG A 66 -11.66 -22.74 28.24
N ALA A 67 -11.63 -21.73 29.11
CA ALA A 67 -10.60 -20.69 29.05
C ALA A 67 -9.22 -21.32 29.25
N ALA A 68 -8.27 -20.95 28.39
CA ALA A 68 -6.88 -21.41 28.48
C ALA A 68 -6.17 -20.87 29.74
N ALA A 69 -4.91 -21.27 29.96
CA ALA A 69 -4.14 -20.83 31.12
C ALA A 69 -3.89 -19.30 31.13
N ASP A 70 -3.91 -18.64 29.98
CA ASP A 70 -3.84 -17.18 29.85
C ASP A 70 -5.19 -16.48 29.98
N GLY A 71 -6.26 -17.23 30.26
CA GLY A 71 -7.63 -16.74 30.39
C GLY A 71 -8.36 -16.52 29.08
N LYS A 72 -7.73 -16.72 27.90
CA LYS A 72 -8.39 -16.54 26.59
C LYS A 72 -9.28 -17.74 26.25
N TRP A 73 -10.37 -17.47 25.58
CA TRP A 73 -11.27 -18.48 25.04
C TRP A 73 -11.80 -18.08 23.67
N ARG A 74 -12.18 -19.07 22.87
CA ARG A 74 -12.85 -18.91 21.58
C ARG A 74 -13.85 -20.03 21.35
N ILE A 75 -14.98 -19.66 20.76
CA ILE A 75 -16.04 -20.56 20.26
C ILE A 75 -16.37 -20.14 18.84
N ASP A 76 -16.42 -21.08 17.93
CA ASP A 76 -16.93 -20.84 16.57
C ASP A 76 -18.36 -21.38 16.50
N LEU A 77 -19.34 -20.47 16.38
CA LEU A 77 -20.74 -20.82 16.09
C LEU A 77 -20.83 -21.28 14.62
N ASP A 78 -21.82 -22.14 14.33
CA ASP A 78 -22.08 -22.57 12.98
C ASP A 78 -22.58 -21.41 12.10
N ALA A 79 -22.45 -21.58 10.79
CA ALA A 79 -22.91 -20.60 9.82
C ALA A 79 -24.39 -20.25 10.02
N LEU A 80 -24.70 -18.97 9.92
CA LEU A 80 -26.04 -18.42 10.09
C LEU A 80 -26.51 -17.75 8.80
N PRO A 81 -27.78 -17.90 8.41
CA PRO A 81 -28.37 -17.12 7.33
C PRO A 81 -28.55 -15.66 7.75
N ALA A 82 -28.68 -14.75 6.77
CA ALA A 82 -28.99 -13.35 7.04
C ALA A 82 -30.28 -13.21 7.85
N SER A 83 -30.27 -12.29 8.83
CA SER A 83 -31.43 -11.97 9.66
C SER A 83 -31.41 -10.51 10.08
N ALA A 84 -32.49 -9.81 9.82
CA ALA A 84 -32.74 -8.45 10.31
C ALA A 84 -33.37 -8.44 11.72
N GLU A 85 -33.67 -9.60 12.28
CA GLU A 85 -34.18 -9.74 13.65
C GLU A 85 -33.03 -9.54 14.64
N GLY A 86 -33.14 -8.54 15.51
CA GLY A 86 -32.19 -8.26 16.57
C GLY A 86 -32.23 -9.36 17.64
N ARG A 87 -31.14 -10.10 17.79
CA ARG A 87 -31.02 -11.23 18.74
C ARG A 87 -30.04 -10.90 19.84
N VAL A 88 -30.12 -11.67 20.95
CA VAL A 88 -29.23 -11.56 22.10
C VAL A 88 -28.14 -12.63 22.01
N LEU A 89 -26.89 -12.21 22.05
CA LEU A 89 -25.73 -13.08 22.31
C LEU A 89 -25.53 -13.15 23.82
N GLU A 90 -25.66 -14.36 24.39
CA GLU A 90 -25.44 -14.62 25.80
C GLU A 90 -24.11 -15.37 25.99
N VAL A 91 -23.28 -14.88 26.90
CA VAL A 91 -22.03 -15.55 27.33
C VAL A 91 -22.05 -15.74 28.81
N ARG A 92 -21.81 -16.99 29.29
CA ARG A 92 -21.78 -17.35 30.71
C ARG A 92 -20.47 -18.03 31.07
N GLU A 93 -19.96 -17.72 32.25
CA GLU A 93 -18.85 -18.43 32.89
C GLU A 93 -19.38 -19.37 33.96
N GLU A 94 -18.79 -20.55 34.09
CA GLU A 94 -19.14 -21.54 35.08
C GLU A 94 -19.06 -20.98 36.53
N GLY A 95 -20.21 -20.99 37.21
CA GLY A 95 -20.32 -20.53 38.60
C GLY A 95 -20.31 -19.01 38.79
N GLY A 96 -20.51 -18.22 37.73
CA GLY A 96 -20.36 -16.79 37.89
C GLY A 96 -21.01 -15.89 36.84
N ALA A 97 -20.20 -15.08 36.18
CA ALA A 97 -20.62 -13.94 35.41
C ALA A 97 -21.42 -14.31 34.14
N LYS A 98 -22.36 -13.46 33.80
CA LYS A 98 -23.16 -13.49 32.56
C LYS A 98 -23.02 -12.15 31.86
N LEU A 99 -22.78 -12.20 30.53
CA LEU A 99 -22.80 -11.06 29.65
C LEU A 99 -23.90 -11.23 28.59
N GLU A 100 -24.56 -10.17 28.25
CA GLU A 100 -25.53 -10.10 27.15
C GLU A 100 -25.17 -8.97 26.22
N VAL A 101 -25.16 -9.27 24.93
CA VAL A 101 -25.05 -8.27 23.85
C VAL A 101 -26.35 -8.32 23.05
N LYS A 102 -27.00 -7.18 22.90
CA LYS A 102 -28.38 -7.08 22.40
C LYS A 102 -28.41 -6.55 20.96
N ASP A 103 -29.53 -6.78 20.29
CA ASP A 103 -29.78 -6.28 18.92
C ASP A 103 -28.72 -6.70 17.89
N LEU A 104 -28.19 -7.94 18.02
CA LEU A 104 -27.26 -8.46 17.03
C LEU A 104 -28.00 -8.91 15.78
N LEU A 105 -27.56 -8.39 14.63
CA LEU A 105 -28.05 -8.77 13.31
C LEU A 105 -27.08 -9.78 12.67
N VAL A 106 -27.57 -10.52 11.69
CA VAL A 106 -26.72 -11.39 10.85
C VAL A 106 -26.77 -10.88 9.41
N GLY A 107 -25.62 -10.57 8.82
CA GLY A 107 -25.55 -9.98 7.49
C GLY A 107 -24.16 -9.95 6.91
N GLU A 108 -23.84 -8.94 6.13
CA GLU A 108 -22.53 -8.74 5.53
C GLU A 108 -21.69 -7.78 6.36
N VAL A 109 -20.45 -8.12 6.62
CA VAL A 109 -19.52 -7.23 7.36
C VAL A 109 -18.35 -6.87 6.47
N TRP A 110 -18.09 -5.57 6.34
CA TRP A 110 -16.98 -5.03 5.55
C TRP A 110 -16.08 -4.13 6.41
N LEU A 111 -14.77 -4.27 6.23
CA LEU A 111 -13.77 -3.41 6.87
C LEU A 111 -13.26 -2.38 5.87
N ALA A 112 -13.52 -1.10 6.14
CA ALA A 112 -13.03 0.03 5.35
C ALA A 112 -11.84 0.68 6.05
N SER A 113 -10.70 0.78 5.34
CA SER A 113 -9.46 1.31 5.90
C SER A 113 -8.64 2.08 4.87
N GLY A 114 -7.59 2.77 5.31
CA GLY A 114 -6.73 3.60 4.48
C GLY A 114 -6.31 4.89 5.16
N GLN A 115 -6.19 5.97 4.36
CA GLN A 115 -5.81 7.29 4.88
C GLN A 115 -6.95 8.32 4.78
N SER A 116 -6.64 9.60 4.70
CA SER A 116 -7.59 10.71 4.78
C SER A 116 -8.77 10.62 3.81
N ASN A 117 -8.58 10.11 2.60
CA ASN A 117 -9.65 9.93 1.63
C ASN A 117 -10.66 8.83 2.01
N MET A 118 -10.23 7.78 2.76
CA MET A 118 -11.14 6.84 3.40
C MET A 118 -11.74 7.41 4.69
N GLU A 119 -10.95 8.16 5.45
CA GLU A 119 -11.41 8.82 6.70
C GLU A 119 -12.44 9.94 6.46
N TRP A 120 -12.48 10.51 5.26
CA TRP A 120 -13.26 11.70 4.92
C TRP A 120 -14.72 11.57 5.35
N PRO A 121 -15.19 12.43 6.27
CA PRO A 121 -16.53 12.29 6.84
C PRO A 121 -17.61 12.80 5.89
N ILE A 122 -18.84 12.35 6.08
CA ILE A 122 -20.00 12.82 5.33
C ILE A 122 -20.15 14.35 5.45
N SER A 123 -19.93 14.91 6.63
CA SER A 123 -20.05 16.36 6.88
C SER A 123 -19.10 17.25 6.06
N ARG A 124 -18.10 16.66 5.42
CA ARG A 124 -17.13 17.35 4.54
C ARG A 124 -17.23 16.92 3.07
N SER A 125 -18.15 16.02 2.76
CA SER A 125 -18.44 15.62 1.38
C SER A 125 -19.26 16.69 0.66
N ARG A 126 -19.49 16.54 -0.63
CA ARG A 126 -20.30 17.51 -1.39
C ARG A 126 -21.73 17.63 -0.82
N PRO A 127 -22.42 18.75 -1.05
CA PRO A 127 -23.76 19.02 -0.49
C PRO A 127 -24.79 17.93 -0.79
N GLU A 128 -24.77 17.35 -1.99
CA GLU A 128 -25.68 16.27 -2.40
C GLU A 128 -25.46 15.01 -1.57
N ASP A 129 -24.22 14.65 -1.29
CA ASP A 129 -23.88 13.49 -0.44
C ASP A 129 -24.35 13.72 1.00
N GLN A 130 -24.18 14.94 1.52
CA GLN A 130 -24.69 15.34 2.84
C GLN A 130 -26.21 15.27 2.91
N ALA A 131 -26.91 15.76 1.89
CA ALA A 131 -28.37 15.72 1.81
C ALA A 131 -28.90 14.28 1.77
N ILE A 132 -28.26 13.41 1.01
CA ILE A 132 -28.62 11.98 0.96
C ILE A 132 -28.45 11.33 2.35
N ALA A 133 -27.37 11.60 3.05
CA ALA A 133 -27.15 11.03 4.39
C ALA A 133 -28.09 11.61 5.46
N ALA A 134 -28.53 12.86 5.28
CA ALA A 134 -29.51 13.53 6.16
C ALA A 134 -30.98 13.15 5.87
N SER A 135 -31.27 12.47 4.77
CA SER A 135 -32.65 12.16 4.35
C SER A 135 -33.38 11.16 5.26
N GLY A 136 -32.67 10.47 6.14
CA GLY A 136 -33.25 9.56 7.11
C GLY A 136 -32.33 8.41 7.48
N PRO A 137 -32.74 7.56 8.44
CA PRO A 137 -31.97 6.40 8.84
C PRO A 137 -31.94 5.32 7.74
N VAL A 138 -30.88 4.49 7.74
CA VAL A 138 -30.78 3.27 6.94
C VAL A 138 -30.92 2.08 7.89
N PRO A 139 -32.13 1.50 8.05
CA PRO A 139 -32.45 0.58 9.16
C PRO A 139 -31.56 -0.67 9.22
N LEU A 140 -31.13 -1.20 8.07
CA LEU A 140 -30.31 -2.41 7.97
C LEU A 140 -28.81 -2.14 7.97
N LEU A 141 -28.38 -0.86 8.05
CA LEU A 141 -26.97 -0.50 8.11
C LEU A 141 -26.55 -0.23 9.55
N ARG A 142 -25.45 -0.86 9.95
CA ARG A 142 -24.76 -0.59 11.20
C ARG A 142 -23.34 -0.11 10.92
N VAL A 143 -22.86 0.81 11.74
CA VAL A 143 -21.54 1.44 11.59
C VAL A 143 -20.74 1.31 12.89
N LEU A 144 -19.44 1.07 12.75
CA LEU A 144 -18.47 1.01 13.86
C LEU A 144 -17.21 1.74 13.45
N THR A 145 -16.75 2.69 14.25
CA THR A 145 -15.43 3.33 14.08
C THR A 145 -14.45 2.81 15.11
N VAL A 146 -13.30 2.32 14.64
CA VAL A 146 -12.14 2.00 15.48
C VAL A 146 -11.37 3.30 15.75
N PRO A 147 -11.18 3.71 17.00
CA PRO A 147 -10.48 4.95 17.31
C PRO A 147 -9.00 4.86 16.96
N LYS A 148 -8.42 6.01 16.61
CA LYS A 148 -6.99 6.13 16.28
C LYS A 148 -6.12 5.81 17.49
N LYS A 149 -5.27 4.81 17.35
CA LYS A 149 -4.34 4.38 18.39
C LYS A 149 -3.09 3.77 17.77
N LEU A 150 -1.96 3.95 18.43
CA LEU A 150 -0.70 3.32 18.08
C LEU A 150 -0.29 2.35 19.16
N SER A 151 0.30 1.23 18.78
CA SER A 151 0.89 0.27 19.71
C SER A 151 2.08 -0.45 19.08
N ALA A 152 3.10 -0.72 19.88
CA ALA A 152 4.19 -1.62 19.51
C ALA A 152 3.76 -3.11 19.60
N TYR A 153 2.70 -3.38 20.36
CA TYR A 153 2.17 -4.72 20.61
C TYR A 153 0.79 -4.87 19.98
N ARG A 154 0.44 -6.07 19.60
CA ARG A 154 -0.93 -6.41 19.19
C ARG A 154 -1.87 -6.22 20.37
N LEU A 155 -2.85 -5.36 20.23
CA LEU A 155 -3.90 -5.16 21.22
C LEU A 155 -5.04 -6.16 20.96
N ASP A 156 -5.66 -6.62 22.04
CA ASP A 156 -6.78 -7.57 21.96
C ASP A 156 -8.15 -6.85 21.89
N ASP A 157 -8.19 -5.52 22.15
CA ASP A 157 -9.42 -4.74 22.18
C ASP A 157 -9.17 -3.25 21.86
N PHE A 158 -10.25 -2.53 21.61
CA PHE A 158 -10.28 -1.09 21.33
C PHE A 158 -11.50 -0.45 21.99
N ASP A 159 -11.54 0.89 22.07
CA ASP A 159 -12.70 1.61 22.61
C ASP A 159 -13.63 2.04 21.47
N GLY A 160 -14.70 1.30 21.23
CA GLY A 160 -15.66 1.55 20.16
C GLY A 160 -16.98 0.82 20.38
N ARG A 161 -17.99 1.19 19.60
CA ARG A 161 -19.31 0.55 19.64
C ARG A 161 -20.02 0.61 18.30
N TRP A 162 -20.85 -0.38 18.03
CA TRP A 162 -21.76 -0.36 16.90
C TRP A 162 -22.87 0.67 17.10
N GLN A 163 -23.32 1.26 15.99
CA GLN A 163 -24.43 2.22 15.96
C GLN A 163 -25.32 1.94 14.74
N ALA A 164 -26.63 2.11 14.90
CA ALA A 164 -27.53 2.18 13.73
C ALA A 164 -27.17 3.40 12.89
N ALA A 165 -27.24 3.26 11.56
CA ALA A 165 -26.94 4.35 10.64
C ALA A 165 -28.11 5.36 10.61
N THR A 166 -28.03 6.37 11.47
CA THR A 166 -28.93 7.52 11.51
C THR A 166 -28.19 8.77 11.00
N PRO A 167 -28.89 9.85 10.58
CA PRO A 167 -28.24 11.09 10.17
C PRO A 167 -27.16 11.58 11.16
N ASP A 168 -27.43 11.48 12.46
CA ASP A 168 -26.52 11.92 13.51
C ASP A 168 -25.29 11.00 13.63
N SER A 169 -25.49 9.68 13.67
CA SER A 169 -24.41 8.71 13.85
C SER A 169 -23.44 8.66 12.66
N VAL A 170 -23.95 8.94 11.44
CA VAL A 170 -23.12 8.87 10.23
C VAL A 170 -22.46 10.19 9.85
N ARG A 171 -22.87 11.31 10.42
CA ARG A 171 -22.36 12.65 10.09
C ARG A 171 -20.83 12.72 10.06
N HIS A 172 -20.18 12.08 11.02
CA HIS A 172 -18.72 12.05 11.17
C HIS A 172 -18.11 10.70 10.77
N PHE A 173 -18.92 9.79 10.26
CA PHE A 173 -18.47 8.50 9.75
C PHE A 173 -17.86 8.64 8.36
N SER A 174 -17.02 7.69 7.94
CA SER A 174 -16.46 7.61 6.59
C SER A 174 -17.55 7.67 5.53
N ALA A 175 -17.50 8.67 4.66
CA ALA A 175 -18.49 8.79 3.58
C ALA A 175 -18.42 7.63 2.59
N VAL A 176 -17.20 7.18 2.23
CA VAL A 176 -17.02 6.02 1.33
C VAL A 176 -17.61 4.76 1.96
N ALA A 177 -17.31 4.48 3.22
CA ALA A 177 -17.85 3.31 3.91
C ALA A 177 -19.37 3.38 4.05
N TYR A 178 -19.93 4.54 4.40
CA TYR A 178 -21.37 4.73 4.51
C TYR A 178 -22.10 4.48 3.19
N PHE A 179 -21.70 5.15 2.11
CA PHE A 179 -22.37 5.00 0.82
C PHE A 179 -22.22 3.61 0.22
N PHE A 180 -21.07 2.96 0.45
CA PHE A 180 -20.88 1.55 0.06
C PHE A 180 -21.83 0.64 0.83
N GLY A 181 -21.88 0.75 2.16
CA GLY A 181 -22.79 -0.04 3.00
C GLY A 181 -24.25 0.22 2.68
N ARG A 182 -24.64 1.49 2.50
CA ARG A 182 -26.00 1.87 2.06
C ARG A 182 -26.36 1.21 0.75
N ARG A 183 -25.49 1.29 -0.27
CA ARG A 183 -25.75 0.65 -1.57
C ARG A 183 -25.91 -0.86 -1.46
N LEU A 184 -25.11 -1.52 -0.62
CA LEU A 184 -25.26 -2.96 -0.39
C LEU A 184 -26.57 -3.30 0.32
N THR A 185 -27.02 -2.52 1.30
CA THR A 185 -28.32 -2.75 1.95
C THR A 185 -29.47 -2.60 0.97
N GLU A 186 -29.42 -1.59 0.10
CA GLU A 186 -30.44 -1.36 -0.95
C GLU A 186 -30.49 -2.51 -1.96
N GLU A 187 -29.35 -3.00 -2.40
CA GLU A 187 -29.24 -4.03 -3.44
C GLU A 187 -29.50 -5.46 -2.93
N LEU A 188 -29.15 -5.74 -1.69
CA LEU A 188 -29.22 -7.09 -1.12
C LEU A 188 -30.44 -7.30 -0.22
N GLY A 189 -31.03 -6.24 0.33
CA GLY A 189 -32.16 -6.31 1.25
C GLY A 189 -31.83 -6.99 2.59
N ILE A 190 -30.55 -7.01 3.01
CA ILE A 190 -30.07 -7.66 4.24
C ILE A 190 -29.24 -6.71 5.09
N PRO A 191 -29.02 -7.04 6.38
CA PRO A 191 -28.15 -6.24 7.23
C PRO A 191 -26.73 -6.12 6.69
N VAL A 192 -26.13 -4.93 6.83
CA VAL A 192 -24.73 -4.66 6.50
C VAL A 192 -24.06 -3.94 7.66
N GLY A 193 -22.93 -4.46 8.11
CA GLY A 193 -22.05 -3.85 9.10
C GLY A 193 -20.82 -3.26 8.43
N MET A 194 -20.61 -1.94 8.61
CA MET A 194 -19.42 -1.26 8.13
C MET A 194 -18.49 -0.93 9.29
N ILE A 195 -17.33 -1.55 9.32
CA ILE A 195 -16.25 -1.22 10.26
C ILE A 195 -15.32 -0.23 9.57
N HIS A 196 -15.10 0.93 10.17
CA HIS A 196 -14.19 1.96 9.68
C HIS A 196 -12.95 2.03 10.57
N SER A 197 -11.76 1.89 9.96
CA SER A 197 -10.46 1.96 10.63
C SER A 197 -9.45 2.61 9.70
N SER A 198 -9.34 3.94 9.70
CA SER A 198 -8.42 4.71 8.86
C SER A 198 -7.73 5.84 9.63
N TRP A 199 -6.62 6.35 9.07
CA TRP A 199 -5.89 7.46 9.66
C TRP A 199 -5.30 8.36 8.57
N GLY A 200 -5.73 9.62 8.51
CA GLY A 200 -5.25 10.61 7.54
C GLY A 200 -3.73 10.79 7.57
N GLY A 201 -3.12 10.91 6.39
CA GLY A 201 -1.66 11.04 6.24
C GLY A 201 -0.87 9.75 6.49
N SER A 202 -1.53 8.61 6.72
CA SER A 202 -0.81 7.36 6.94
C SER A 202 -0.21 6.80 5.65
N ARG A 203 0.99 6.23 5.78
CA ARG A 203 1.59 5.36 4.77
C ARG A 203 0.97 3.95 4.86
N ILE A 204 1.25 3.09 3.87
CA ILE A 204 0.75 1.70 3.89
C ILE A 204 1.48 0.84 4.94
N GLU A 205 2.76 1.10 5.21
CA GLU A 205 3.63 0.26 6.03
C GLU A 205 3.07 -0.03 7.45
N PRO A 206 2.56 0.96 8.21
CA PRO A 206 2.05 0.68 9.56
C PRO A 206 0.78 -0.18 9.59
N TRP A 207 0.11 -0.38 8.46
CA TRP A 207 -1.07 -1.23 8.32
C TRP A 207 -0.75 -2.69 7.95
N LEU A 208 0.52 -2.99 7.61
CA LEU A 208 0.93 -4.33 7.23
C LEU A 208 0.94 -5.27 8.44
N ALA A 209 0.38 -6.46 8.29
CA ALA A 209 0.65 -7.58 9.17
C ALA A 209 2.01 -8.19 8.81
N ASP A 210 2.79 -8.63 9.79
CA ASP A 210 4.13 -9.22 9.55
C ASP A 210 4.05 -10.51 8.71
N GLU A 211 2.96 -11.25 8.85
CA GLU A 211 2.65 -12.46 8.09
C GLU A 211 2.54 -12.19 6.58
N GLY A 212 2.03 -11.02 6.21
CA GLY A 212 1.91 -10.61 4.81
C GLY A 212 3.24 -10.31 4.12
N LEU A 213 4.26 -9.96 4.89
CA LEU A 213 5.62 -9.74 4.38
C LEU A 213 6.37 -11.06 4.08
N ALA A 214 5.86 -12.18 4.61
CA ALA A 214 6.45 -13.49 4.37
C ALA A 214 6.28 -13.90 2.90
N GLY A 215 7.34 -14.41 2.28
CA GLY A 215 7.29 -14.87 0.89
C GLY A 215 7.39 -13.77 -0.17
N ILE A 216 7.58 -12.49 0.20
CA ILE A 216 7.85 -11.39 -0.74
C ILE A 216 9.33 -11.01 -0.60
N PRO A 217 10.24 -11.53 -1.46
CA PRO A 217 11.68 -11.35 -1.32
C PRO A 217 12.12 -9.89 -1.34
N ASP A 218 11.44 -9.06 -2.14
CA ASP A 218 11.76 -7.64 -2.30
C ASP A 218 11.38 -6.78 -1.08
N LEU A 219 10.57 -7.31 -0.15
CA LEU A 219 10.24 -6.69 1.14
C LEU A 219 11.01 -7.29 2.32
N ARG A 220 12.04 -8.11 2.06
CA ARG A 220 12.83 -8.79 3.08
C ARG A 220 13.48 -7.81 4.06
N GLU A 221 14.10 -6.75 3.56
CA GLU A 221 14.75 -5.75 4.42
C GLU A 221 13.73 -5.06 5.35
N MET A 222 12.56 -4.69 4.82
CA MET A 222 11.46 -4.14 5.64
C MET A 222 11.03 -5.14 6.70
N ARG A 223 10.85 -6.40 6.35
CA ARG A 223 10.48 -7.48 7.28
C ARG A 223 11.52 -7.62 8.40
N ASP A 224 12.80 -7.72 8.04
CA ASP A 224 13.90 -7.93 8.98
C ASP A 224 14.09 -6.68 9.87
N PHE A 225 13.93 -5.47 9.30
CA PHE A 225 13.90 -4.22 10.06
C PHE A 225 12.78 -4.20 11.12
N ARG A 226 11.57 -4.63 10.75
CA ARG A 226 10.44 -4.72 11.68
C ARG A 226 10.68 -5.74 12.78
N LYS A 227 11.11 -6.96 12.42
CA LYS A 227 11.40 -8.03 13.39
C LYS A 227 12.44 -7.63 14.44
N ALA A 228 13.53 -7.02 14.02
CA ALA A 228 14.59 -6.58 14.92
C ALA A 228 14.13 -5.49 15.91
N ARG A 229 12.96 -4.89 15.70
CA ARG A 229 12.44 -3.76 16.50
C ARG A 229 11.07 -4.00 17.14
N SER A 230 10.41 -5.10 16.77
CA SER A 230 9.09 -5.45 17.32
C SER A 230 9.25 -6.26 18.61
N PRO A 231 8.77 -5.76 19.76
CA PRO A 231 8.77 -6.52 21.00
C PRO A 231 8.07 -7.88 20.85
N GLY A 232 8.66 -8.93 21.45
CA GLY A 232 8.16 -10.30 21.35
C GLY A 232 8.68 -11.11 20.18
N THR A 233 9.52 -10.54 19.31
CA THR A 233 10.27 -11.30 18.31
C THR A 233 11.61 -11.79 18.88
N ALA A 234 12.09 -12.94 18.38
CA ALA A 234 13.37 -13.49 18.83
C ALA A 234 14.54 -12.55 18.53
N GLU A 235 14.49 -11.84 17.39
CA GLU A 235 15.48 -10.86 16.96
C GLU A 235 15.53 -9.64 17.92
N TYR A 236 14.38 -9.10 18.29
CA TYR A 236 14.29 -8.00 19.26
C TYR A 236 14.78 -8.45 20.63
N ASP A 237 14.32 -9.60 21.13
CA ASP A 237 14.73 -10.14 22.41
C ASP A 237 16.24 -10.38 22.50
N HIS A 238 16.83 -10.88 21.40
CA HIS A 238 18.29 -11.06 21.32
C HIS A 238 19.02 -9.72 21.43
N LEU A 239 18.60 -8.69 20.68
CA LEU A 239 19.18 -7.36 20.74
C LEU A 239 19.05 -6.72 22.14
N MET A 240 17.86 -6.84 22.76
CA MET A 240 17.61 -6.29 24.09
C MET A 240 18.42 -7.00 25.17
N ARG A 241 18.53 -8.33 25.16
CA ARG A 241 19.40 -9.08 26.09
C ARG A 241 20.85 -8.68 25.98
N ARG A 242 21.36 -8.48 24.76
CA ARG A 242 22.72 -7.99 24.47
C ARG A 242 22.95 -6.60 25.06
N HIS A 243 21.99 -5.68 24.83
CA HIS A 243 22.03 -4.34 25.38
C HIS A 243 22.00 -4.33 26.91
N LEU A 244 21.10 -5.09 27.52
CA LEU A 244 21.00 -5.21 28.98
C LEU A 244 22.29 -5.76 29.60
N LYS A 245 22.93 -6.76 28.94
CA LYS A 245 24.24 -7.28 29.38
C LYS A 245 25.32 -6.20 29.32
N ALA A 246 25.41 -5.46 28.22
CA ALA A 246 26.37 -4.37 28.05
C ALA A 246 26.13 -3.23 29.06
N THR A 247 24.86 -2.88 29.32
CA THR A 247 24.47 -1.85 30.29
C THR A 247 24.86 -2.25 31.73
N ARG A 248 24.67 -3.50 32.11
CA ARG A 248 25.14 -4.00 33.44
C ARG A 248 26.66 -3.86 33.58
N ALA A 249 27.42 -4.31 32.57
CA ALA A 249 28.86 -4.18 32.56
C ALA A 249 29.34 -2.71 32.61
N TRP A 250 28.60 -1.82 31.91
CA TRP A 250 28.86 -0.38 31.96
C TRP A 250 28.60 0.22 33.35
N ILE A 251 27.50 -0.16 34.02
CA ILE A 251 27.17 0.30 35.38
C ILE A 251 28.34 -0.02 36.35
N ASP A 252 28.84 -1.26 36.29
CA ASP A 252 29.95 -1.69 37.12
C ASP A 252 31.27 -0.92 36.79
N ALA A 253 31.53 -0.69 35.52
CA ALA A 253 32.69 0.06 35.06
C ALA A 253 32.59 1.56 35.43
N ALA A 254 31.40 2.15 35.28
CA ALA A 254 31.16 3.55 35.64
C ALA A 254 31.26 3.76 37.16
N ALA A 255 30.76 2.83 37.98
CA ALA A 255 30.89 2.88 39.43
C ALA A 255 32.37 2.82 39.86
N ARG A 256 33.18 1.94 39.25
CA ARG A 256 34.63 1.91 39.49
C ARG A 256 35.33 3.20 39.07
N ALA A 257 35.04 3.71 37.88
CA ALA A 257 35.66 4.97 37.38
C ALA A 257 35.33 6.16 38.30
N LEU A 258 34.08 6.23 38.79
CA LEU A 258 33.67 7.25 39.76
C LEU A 258 34.46 7.16 41.07
N HIS A 259 34.60 5.95 41.62
CA HIS A 259 35.39 5.71 42.84
C HIS A 259 36.87 6.09 42.67
N GLU A 260 37.42 5.75 41.49
CA GLU A 260 38.84 6.05 41.14
C GLU A 260 39.05 7.48 40.59
N ARG A 261 38.00 8.32 40.59
CA ARG A 261 38.00 9.70 40.05
C ARG A 261 38.48 9.78 38.60
N ARG A 262 38.14 8.77 37.78
CA ARG A 262 38.42 8.73 36.34
C ARG A 262 37.20 9.14 35.53
N PRO A 263 37.38 9.59 34.29
CA PRO A 263 36.26 9.84 33.38
C PRO A 263 35.37 8.59 33.26
N LEU A 264 34.05 8.81 33.22
CA LEU A 264 33.09 7.72 33.02
C LEU A 264 33.24 7.11 31.61
N PRO A 265 33.15 5.77 31.47
CA PRO A 265 33.13 5.13 30.17
C PRO A 265 31.85 5.51 29.38
N GLY A 266 31.93 5.47 28.06
CA GLY A 266 30.78 5.70 27.21
C GLY A 266 29.63 4.70 27.48
N GLN A 267 28.40 5.19 27.49
CA GLN A 267 27.20 4.33 27.65
C GLN A 267 27.00 3.43 26.42
N PRO A 268 26.59 2.17 26.60
CA PRO A 268 26.15 1.35 25.49
C PRO A 268 24.94 1.98 24.78
N SER A 269 25.00 2.05 23.46
CA SER A 269 23.88 2.54 22.67
C SER A 269 22.67 1.63 22.85
N ALA A 270 21.50 2.21 23.12
CA ALA A 270 20.25 1.46 23.15
C ALA A 270 19.94 0.84 21.76
N PRO A 271 19.35 -0.35 21.70
CA PRO A 271 18.87 -0.87 20.44
C PRO A 271 17.90 0.11 19.79
N PRO A 272 17.95 0.26 18.45
CA PRO A 272 17.02 1.13 17.77
C PRO A 272 15.58 0.70 18.06
N GLN A 273 14.79 1.61 18.61
CA GLN A 273 13.36 1.36 18.80
C GLN A 273 12.61 1.53 17.48
N LEU A 274 11.48 0.84 17.34
CA LEU A 274 10.57 1.09 16.23
C LEU A 274 10.00 2.50 16.32
N PRO A 275 10.13 3.29 15.27
CA PRO A 275 9.39 4.54 15.19
C PRO A 275 7.90 4.19 15.06
N LEU A 276 7.14 4.41 16.13
CA LEU A 276 5.68 4.30 16.13
C LEU A 276 5.08 5.56 15.51
N GLY A 277 4.21 5.37 14.51
CA GLY A 277 3.51 6.48 13.87
C GLY A 277 2.69 6.01 12.68
N HIS A 278 1.62 6.73 12.36
CA HIS A 278 0.80 6.46 11.19
C HIS A 278 1.55 6.69 9.85
N GLY A 279 2.63 7.46 9.85
CA GLY A 279 3.57 7.64 8.74
C GLY A 279 4.85 6.81 8.85
N GLN A 280 4.96 5.92 9.85
CA GLN A 280 6.17 5.16 10.17
C GLN A 280 6.02 3.67 9.78
N ALA A 281 6.90 2.82 10.29
CA ALA A 281 6.94 1.42 9.89
C ALA A 281 5.90 0.54 10.60
N LEU A 282 5.39 0.95 11.78
CA LEU A 282 4.49 0.14 12.62
C LEU A 282 3.55 1.01 13.46
N GLY A 283 2.53 0.36 14.02
CA GLY A 283 1.71 0.90 15.10
C GLY A 283 0.21 0.84 14.87
N THR A 284 -0.26 1.07 13.63
CA THR A 284 -1.70 1.09 13.33
C THR A 284 -2.29 -0.32 13.22
N TYR A 285 -1.64 -1.25 12.53
CA TYR A 285 -2.12 -2.63 12.45
C TYR A 285 -2.33 -3.23 13.86
N GLN A 286 -1.35 -3.09 14.74
CA GLN A 286 -1.37 -3.65 16.09
C GLN A 286 -2.53 -3.14 16.95
N ALA A 287 -2.92 -1.87 16.76
CA ALA A 287 -3.91 -1.20 17.60
C ALA A 287 -5.28 -1.00 16.94
N MET A 288 -5.35 -1.00 15.60
CA MET A 288 -6.55 -0.61 14.89
C MET A 288 -7.12 -1.71 13.98
N ILE A 289 -6.32 -2.74 13.64
CA ILE A 289 -6.75 -3.88 12.82
C ILE A 289 -6.74 -5.17 13.64
N HIS A 290 -5.64 -5.46 14.34
CA HIS A 290 -5.50 -6.70 15.11
C HIS A 290 -6.61 -6.93 16.14
N PRO A 291 -7.14 -5.91 16.84
CA PRO A 291 -8.25 -6.10 17.80
C PRO A 291 -9.55 -6.60 17.16
N LEU A 292 -9.68 -6.49 15.84
CA LEU A 292 -10.83 -7.01 15.10
C LEU A 292 -10.67 -8.49 14.70
N VAL A 293 -9.44 -9.04 14.80
CA VAL A 293 -9.15 -10.44 14.43
C VAL A 293 -9.56 -11.36 15.58
N PRO A 294 -10.32 -12.43 15.32
CA PRO A 294 -10.75 -13.00 14.03
C PRO A 294 -12.23 -12.72 13.66
N TYR A 295 -12.75 -11.50 13.86
CA TYR A 295 -14.15 -11.19 13.55
C TYR A 295 -14.53 -11.60 12.12
N GLY A 296 -15.74 -12.14 11.94
CA GLY A 296 -16.21 -12.55 10.63
C GLY A 296 -16.36 -11.35 9.69
N ILE A 297 -15.63 -11.36 8.57
CA ILE A 297 -15.61 -10.28 7.57
C ILE A 297 -15.87 -10.86 6.19
N ARG A 298 -16.72 -10.20 5.38
CA ARG A 298 -16.92 -10.52 3.97
C ARG A 298 -15.74 -10.06 3.12
N GLY A 299 -15.28 -8.82 3.31
CA GLY A 299 -14.24 -8.22 2.51
C GLY A 299 -13.72 -6.90 3.05
N PHE A 300 -12.82 -6.30 2.29
CA PHE A 300 -12.06 -5.12 2.67
C PHE A 300 -12.22 -4.02 1.62
N LEU A 301 -12.29 -2.76 2.09
CA LEU A 301 -12.16 -1.56 1.27
C LEU A 301 -10.88 -0.82 1.66
N TRP A 302 -10.12 -0.36 0.66
CA TRP A 302 -8.86 0.36 0.89
C TRP A 302 -8.76 1.63 0.05
N TYR A 303 -8.51 2.78 0.69
CA TYR A 303 -8.28 4.04 -0.01
C TYR A 303 -7.06 4.73 0.57
N GLN A 304 -5.90 4.54 -0.07
CA GLN A 304 -4.60 5.03 0.38
C GLN A 304 -3.62 5.03 -0.80
N GLY A 305 -2.57 5.81 -0.73
CA GLY A 305 -1.47 5.83 -1.69
C GLY A 305 -0.73 7.16 -1.72
N GLU A 306 -1.39 8.27 -1.37
CA GLU A 306 -0.86 9.63 -1.46
C GLU A 306 0.42 9.80 -0.61
N SER A 307 0.47 9.17 0.57
CA SER A 307 1.64 9.19 1.46
C SER A 307 2.78 8.26 1.01
N ASN A 308 2.55 7.44 -0.03
CA ASN A 308 3.55 6.57 -0.67
C ASN A 308 3.91 7.04 -2.09
N LEU A 309 3.58 8.29 -2.43
CA LEU A 309 3.92 8.88 -3.72
C LEU A 309 5.44 8.77 -3.99
N GLY A 310 5.79 8.37 -5.21
CA GLY A 310 7.18 8.15 -5.60
C GLY A 310 7.70 6.72 -5.41
N GLU A 311 6.89 5.80 -4.86
CA GLU A 311 7.29 4.39 -4.70
C GLU A 311 6.98 3.50 -5.91
N GLY A 312 6.11 3.96 -6.83
CA GLY A 312 5.72 3.19 -8.02
C GLY A 312 5.44 1.72 -7.73
N MET A 313 6.12 0.81 -8.42
CA MET A 313 5.89 -0.64 -8.30
C MET A 313 6.21 -1.25 -6.93
N LEU A 314 7.00 -0.59 -6.09
CA LEU A 314 7.19 -1.04 -4.71
C LEU A 314 5.86 -0.99 -3.93
N TYR A 315 4.98 -0.03 -4.27
CA TYR A 315 3.65 0.05 -3.70
C TYR A 315 2.78 -1.17 -4.03
N THR A 316 2.90 -1.74 -5.25
CA THR A 316 2.22 -3.02 -5.61
C THR A 316 2.61 -4.15 -4.66
N LEU A 317 3.91 -4.31 -4.36
CA LEU A 317 4.39 -5.34 -3.45
C LEU A 317 3.90 -5.13 -2.01
N LYS A 318 3.81 -3.89 -1.57
CA LYS A 318 3.25 -3.54 -0.26
C LYS A 318 1.73 -3.80 -0.20
N MET A 319 0.99 -3.51 -1.27
CA MET A 319 -0.42 -3.87 -1.40
C MET A 319 -0.62 -5.39 -1.37
N GLU A 320 0.25 -6.13 -2.05
CA GLU A 320 0.24 -7.61 -1.99
C GLU A 320 0.44 -8.11 -0.56
N ALA A 321 1.42 -7.54 0.16
CA ALA A 321 1.66 -7.86 1.58
C ALA A 321 0.46 -7.51 2.47
N LEU A 322 -0.17 -6.36 2.25
CA LEU A 322 -1.38 -5.94 2.96
C LEU A 322 -2.51 -6.95 2.77
N ILE A 323 -2.83 -7.25 1.52
CA ILE A 323 -3.93 -8.15 1.12
C ILE A 323 -3.70 -9.56 1.66
N LYS A 324 -2.52 -10.14 1.43
CA LYS A 324 -2.18 -11.48 1.92
C LYS A 324 -2.21 -11.55 3.45
N GLY A 325 -1.61 -10.55 4.11
CA GLY A 325 -1.54 -10.49 5.56
C GLY A 325 -2.92 -10.40 6.20
N TRP A 326 -3.78 -9.50 5.73
CA TRP A 326 -5.13 -9.37 6.30
C TRP A 326 -5.99 -10.59 6.02
N ARG A 327 -5.99 -11.12 4.79
CA ARG A 327 -6.71 -12.35 4.47
C ARG A 327 -6.27 -13.52 5.35
N GLN A 328 -4.99 -13.65 5.63
CA GLN A 328 -4.45 -14.70 6.50
C GLN A 328 -4.89 -14.50 7.95
N GLN A 329 -4.77 -13.28 8.48
CA GLN A 329 -5.10 -12.99 9.88
C GLN A 329 -6.59 -13.16 10.19
N PHE A 330 -7.47 -12.74 9.28
CA PHE A 330 -8.91 -12.95 9.41
C PHE A 330 -9.38 -14.36 9.02
N GLY A 331 -8.51 -15.23 8.52
CA GLY A 331 -8.86 -16.58 8.07
C GLY A 331 -9.77 -16.58 6.82
N VAL A 332 -9.60 -15.62 5.92
CA VAL A 332 -10.46 -15.39 4.74
C VAL A 332 -9.68 -15.29 3.43
N PRO A 333 -9.00 -16.37 2.99
CA PRO A 333 -8.04 -16.32 1.88
C PRO A 333 -8.62 -15.81 0.55
N ALA A 334 -9.92 -15.98 0.32
CA ALA A 334 -10.63 -15.53 -0.87
C ALA A 334 -11.48 -14.27 -0.67
N ALA A 335 -11.32 -13.55 0.46
CA ALA A 335 -12.10 -12.34 0.70
C ALA A 335 -11.79 -11.26 -0.36
N PRO A 336 -12.82 -10.60 -0.93
CA PRO A 336 -12.63 -9.49 -1.83
C PRO A 336 -11.87 -8.36 -1.14
N PHE A 337 -10.89 -7.80 -1.86
CA PHE A 337 -10.13 -6.62 -1.44
C PHE A 337 -10.30 -5.55 -2.51
N LEU A 338 -11.18 -4.59 -2.24
CA LEU A 338 -11.55 -3.55 -3.19
C LEU A 338 -10.83 -2.26 -2.81
N PHE A 339 -10.20 -1.60 -3.78
CA PHE A 339 -9.41 -0.41 -3.50
C PHE A 339 -9.68 0.70 -4.51
N VAL A 340 -9.24 1.91 -4.16
CA VAL A 340 -9.46 3.11 -4.96
C VAL A 340 -8.15 3.53 -5.61
N GLN A 341 -8.16 3.73 -6.93
CA GLN A 341 -7.09 4.43 -7.62
C GLN A 341 -7.09 5.89 -7.18
N LEU A 342 -5.91 6.44 -6.88
CA LEU A 342 -5.79 7.83 -6.46
C LEU A 342 -6.36 8.81 -7.50
N ALA A 343 -7.01 9.86 -7.05
CA ALA A 343 -7.49 10.92 -7.92
C ALA A 343 -6.34 11.81 -8.43
N PRO A 344 -6.49 12.45 -9.60
CA PRO A 344 -5.57 13.47 -10.06
C PRO A 344 -5.39 14.59 -9.04
N TYR A 345 -4.13 14.97 -8.79
CA TYR A 345 -3.77 16.06 -7.90
C TYR A 345 -2.36 16.57 -8.20
N HIS A 346 -2.14 17.88 -8.15
CA HIS A 346 -0.85 18.50 -8.43
C HIS A 346 0.06 18.50 -7.19
N TYR A 347 1.00 17.54 -7.14
CA TYR A 347 1.97 17.39 -6.03
C TYR A 347 3.22 18.28 -6.15
N GLY A 348 3.31 19.11 -7.18
CA GLY A 348 4.46 19.95 -7.52
C GLY A 348 5.14 19.52 -8.82
N ASP A 349 5.75 20.47 -9.53
CA ASP A 349 6.26 20.30 -10.90
C ASP A 349 7.37 19.26 -11.05
N ASN A 350 8.15 19.02 -9.99
CA ASN A 350 9.22 18.02 -9.96
C ASN A 350 8.73 16.58 -9.69
N ARG A 351 7.41 16.33 -9.69
CA ARG A 351 6.80 15.03 -9.39
C ARG A 351 5.82 14.53 -10.45
N GLU A 352 5.91 15.05 -11.68
CA GLU A 352 4.94 14.76 -12.75
C GLU A 352 4.69 13.26 -12.98
N GLY A 353 5.71 12.43 -13.01
CA GLY A 353 5.59 10.99 -13.20
C GLY A 353 5.23 10.18 -11.95
N ALA A 354 5.31 10.76 -10.75
CA ALA A 354 5.18 10.01 -9.50
C ALA A 354 3.75 9.48 -9.27
N LEU A 355 2.72 10.29 -9.54
CA LEU A 355 1.33 9.88 -9.40
C LEU A 355 0.89 8.88 -10.49
N PRO A 356 1.18 9.08 -11.79
CA PRO A 356 0.98 8.07 -12.81
C PRO A 356 1.61 6.73 -12.49
N ALA A 357 2.83 6.72 -11.93
CA ALA A 357 3.49 5.50 -11.49
C ALA A 357 2.72 4.76 -10.36
N ILE A 358 2.13 5.49 -9.41
CA ILE A 358 1.26 4.89 -8.39
C ILE A 358 -0.04 4.36 -9.01
N TRP A 359 -0.65 5.06 -9.97
CA TRP A 359 -1.87 4.57 -10.66
C TRP A 359 -1.64 3.22 -11.33
N VAL A 360 -0.53 3.07 -12.06
CA VAL A 360 -0.18 1.80 -12.69
C VAL A 360 0.17 0.75 -11.65
N ALA A 361 0.87 1.11 -10.57
CA ALA A 361 1.15 0.21 -9.47
C ALA A 361 -0.13 -0.31 -8.80
N GLN A 362 -1.14 0.55 -8.59
CA GLN A 362 -2.46 0.17 -8.11
C GLN A 362 -3.16 -0.77 -9.11
N GLN A 363 -3.13 -0.45 -10.41
CA GLN A 363 -3.72 -1.31 -11.44
C GLN A 363 -3.08 -2.71 -11.48
N HIS A 364 -1.77 -2.83 -11.22
CA HIS A 364 -1.08 -4.13 -11.16
C HIS A 364 -1.56 -5.02 -10.01
N VAL A 365 -2.13 -4.46 -8.96
CA VAL A 365 -2.76 -5.23 -7.86
C VAL A 365 -3.93 -6.07 -8.36
N LEU A 366 -4.59 -5.69 -9.47
CA LEU A 366 -5.67 -6.46 -10.10
C LEU A 366 -5.24 -7.85 -10.61
N LYS A 367 -3.93 -8.11 -10.72
CA LYS A 367 -3.39 -9.45 -11.00
C LYS A 367 -3.58 -10.43 -9.83
N LEU A 368 -3.83 -9.91 -8.62
CA LEU A 368 -4.14 -10.74 -7.46
C LEU A 368 -5.63 -11.17 -7.52
N PRO A 369 -5.94 -12.42 -7.23
CA PRO A 369 -7.33 -12.89 -7.27
C PRO A 369 -8.19 -12.18 -6.22
N HIS A 370 -9.47 -12.01 -6.54
CA HIS A 370 -10.47 -11.37 -5.69
C HIS A 370 -10.10 -9.92 -5.31
N THR A 371 -9.56 -9.17 -6.26
CA THR A 371 -9.32 -7.73 -6.10
C THR A 371 -10.15 -6.93 -7.10
N GLY A 372 -10.43 -5.66 -6.77
CA GLY A 372 -11.15 -4.75 -7.63
C GLY A 372 -10.75 -3.31 -7.37
N MET A 373 -10.78 -2.46 -8.41
CA MET A 373 -10.29 -1.08 -8.34
C MET A 373 -11.35 -0.09 -8.84
N ALA A 374 -11.69 0.88 -8.00
CA ALA A 374 -12.49 2.04 -8.40
C ALA A 374 -11.56 3.13 -8.98
N VAL A 375 -11.72 3.44 -10.26
CA VAL A 375 -10.97 4.50 -10.95
C VAL A 375 -11.61 5.85 -10.64
N THR A 376 -10.81 6.90 -10.38
CA THR A 376 -11.29 8.22 -9.96
C THR A 376 -10.74 9.38 -10.81
N MET A 377 -10.33 9.09 -12.04
CA MET A 377 -9.73 10.05 -12.96
C MET A 377 -10.63 11.22 -13.36
N ASP A 378 -11.96 11.06 -13.25
CA ASP A 378 -13.00 12.01 -13.67
C ASP A 378 -13.68 12.76 -12.52
N ILE A 379 -13.38 12.39 -11.28
CA ILE A 379 -13.98 12.95 -10.06
C ILE A 379 -12.95 13.54 -9.10
N GLY A 380 -11.70 13.68 -9.56
CA GLY A 380 -10.63 14.37 -8.86
C GLY A 380 -10.79 15.88 -8.84
N ASN A 381 -9.93 16.54 -8.10
CA ASN A 381 -9.70 17.98 -8.16
C ASN A 381 -8.19 18.21 -8.14
N PRO A 382 -7.57 18.63 -9.24
CA PRO A 382 -6.12 18.86 -9.27
C PRO A 382 -5.59 19.85 -8.24
N ALA A 383 -6.47 20.71 -7.69
CA ALA A 383 -6.14 21.71 -6.66
C ALA A 383 -6.43 21.23 -5.22
N ASP A 384 -7.14 20.10 -5.03
CA ASP A 384 -7.45 19.55 -3.70
C ASP A 384 -7.28 18.02 -3.71
N ILE A 385 -6.37 17.54 -2.86
CA ILE A 385 -6.07 16.12 -2.69
C ILE A 385 -7.27 15.29 -2.18
N HIS A 386 -8.33 15.94 -1.72
CA HIS A 386 -9.51 15.33 -1.14
C HIS A 386 -10.78 15.55 -2.00
N PRO A 387 -10.98 14.76 -3.08
CA PRO A 387 -12.23 14.85 -3.86
C PRO A 387 -13.46 14.63 -2.98
N THR A 388 -14.44 15.52 -3.07
CA THR A 388 -15.62 15.51 -2.20
C THR A 388 -16.74 14.56 -2.68
N HIS A 389 -16.68 14.06 -3.91
CA HIS A 389 -17.67 13.14 -4.51
C HIS A 389 -17.51 11.70 -4.01
N LYS A 390 -17.71 11.48 -2.70
CA LYS A 390 -17.45 10.19 -2.05
C LYS A 390 -18.50 9.13 -2.35
N SER A 391 -19.74 9.52 -2.62
CA SER A 391 -20.79 8.57 -3.03
C SER A 391 -20.47 7.88 -4.34
N GLU A 392 -19.83 8.56 -5.30
CA GLU A 392 -19.43 7.95 -6.57
C GLU A 392 -18.28 6.96 -6.40
N VAL A 393 -17.28 7.29 -5.56
CA VAL A 393 -16.21 6.34 -5.18
C VAL A 393 -16.82 5.06 -4.60
N ALA A 394 -17.77 5.22 -3.67
CA ALA A 394 -18.46 4.10 -3.03
C ALA A 394 -19.29 3.28 -4.03
N ARG A 395 -20.01 3.96 -4.96
CA ARG A 395 -20.77 3.30 -6.03
C ARG A 395 -19.85 2.41 -6.88
N ARG A 396 -18.69 2.92 -7.31
CA ARG A 396 -17.72 2.17 -8.12
C ARG A 396 -17.15 0.97 -7.37
N LEU A 397 -16.85 1.10 -6.08
CA LEU A 397 -16.45 -0.04 -5.24
C LEU A 397 -17.59 -1.07 -5.12
N ALA A 398 -18.85 -0.61 -4.95
CA ALA A 398 -20.00 -1.48 -4.84
C ALA A 398 -20.29 -2.26 -6.13
N LEU A 399 -20.00 -1.71 -7.32
CA LEU A 399 -20.13 -2.45 -8.59
C LEU A 399 -19.25 -3.72 -8.59
N TRP A 400 -18.01 -3.64 -8.10
CA TRP A 400 -17.13 -4.80 -7.95
C TRP A 400 -17.70 -5.83 -6.96
N ALA A 401 -18.19 -5.36 -5.80
CA ALA A 401 -18.79 -6.25 -4.80
C ALA A 401 -20.04 -6.94 -5.36
N LEU A 402 -20.95 -6.20 -5.98
CA LEU A 402 -22.20 -6.71 -6.52
C LEU A 402 -21.96 -7.72 -7.64
N ALA A 403 -21.03 -7.45 -8.56
CA ALA A 403 -20.71 -8.35 -9.66
C ALA A 403 -19.99 -9.62 -9.17
N ASP A 404 -18.85 -9.46 -8.48
CA ASP A 404 -17.92 -10.57 -8.20
C ASP A 404 -18.22 -11.32 -6.90
N THR A 405 -18.70 -10.60 -5.85
CA THR A 405 -18.98 -11.21 -4.54
C THR A 405 -20.41 -11.70 -4.44
N TYR A 406 -21.34 -10.94 -4.99
CA TYR A 406 -22.79 -11.26 -4.89
C TYR A 406 -23.40 -11.82 -6.17
N GLY A 407 -22.62 -11.93 -7.26
CA GLY A 407 -23.05 -12.57 -8.51
C GLY A 407 -24.22 -11.87 -9.20
N LYS A 408 -24.43 -10.57 -8.98
CA LYS A 408 -25.50 -9.81 -9.64
C LYS A 408 -25.21 -9.73 -11.14
N PRO A 409 -26.13 -10.20 -12.01
CA PRO A 409 -25.91 -10.22 -13.44
C PRO A 409 -25.97 -8.80 -14.06
N GLY A 410 -25.32 -8.63 -15.22
CA GLY A 410 -25.42 -7.41 -16.03
C GLY A 410 -24.65 -6.20 -15.49
N ILE A 411 -23.90 -6.34 -14.42
CA ILE A 411 -23.11 -5.23 -13.84
C ILE A 411 -21.76 -5.13 -14.53
N VAL A 412 -21.51 -3.99 -15.18
CA VAL A 412 -20.18 -3.59 -15.63
C VAL A 412 -19.46 -2.93 -14.46
N LYS A 413 -18.44 -3.60 -13.92
CA LYS A 413 -17.79 -3.25 -12.66
C LYS A 413 -16.60 -2.32 -12.80
N SER A 414 -16.01 -2.24 -14.01
CA SER A 414 -14.82 -1.43 -14.28
C SER A 414 -15.02 -0.56 -15.52
N GLY A 415 -14.37 0.58 -15.54
CA GLY A 415 -14.11 1.32 -16.76
C GLY A 415 -13.02 0.66 -17.62
N PRO A 416 -12.64 1.29 -18.75
CA PRO A 416 -11.61 0.77 -19.65
C PRO A 416 -10.26 0.60 -18.95
N LEU A 417 -9.70 -0.61 -19.03
CA LEU A 417 -8.34 -0.95 -18.59
C LEU A 417 -7.51 -1.34 -19.82
N PHE A 418 -6.28 -0.88 -19.89
CA PHE A 418 -5.35 -1.28 -20.94
C PHE A 418 -5.21 -2.80 -21.01
N GLU A 419 -5.44 -3.38 -22.18
CA GLU A 419 -5.33 -4.82 -22.42
C GLU A 419 -4.12 -5.14 -23.29
N LYS A 420 -4.02 -4.51 -24.47
CA LYS A 420 -2.89 -4.72 -25.38
C LYS A 420 -2.72 -3.57 -26.37
N MET A 421 -1.54 -3.50 -26.92
CA MET A 421 -1.13 -2.57 -27.95
C MET A 421 -0.69 -3.33 -29.22
N GLU A 422 -0.98 -2.76 -30.39
CA GLU A 422 -0.53 -3.25 -31.69
C GLU A 422 0.03 -2.07 -32.51
N ILE A 423 1.21 -2.26 -33.10
CA ILE A 423 1.80 -1.28 -34.02
C ILE A 423 1.23 -1.54 -35.41
N ALA A 424 0.65 -0.53 -36.04
CA ALA A 424 0.02 -0.59 -37.34
C ALA A 424 0.58 0.51 -38.26
N GLY A 425 1.81 0.30 -38.77
CA GLY A 425 2.51 1.28 -39.60
C GLY A 425 2.89 2.54 -38.79
N ASP A 426 2.32 3.68 -39.18
CA ASP A 426 2.49 4.98 -38.51
C ASP A 426 1.54 5.21 -37.33
N ALA A 427 0.74 4.20 -36.99
CA ALA A 427 -0.27 4.26 -35.93
C ALA A 427 -0.04 3.21 -34.86
N ILE A 428 -0.61 3.45 -33.66
CA ILE A 428 -0.75 2.47 -32.59
C ILE A 428 -2.23 2.21 -32.34
N ARG A 429 -2.60 0.95 -32.23
CA ARG A 429 -3.93 0.50 -31.81
C ARG A 429 -3.90 0.01 -30.37
N ILE A 430 -4.77 0.58 -29.53
CA ILE A 430 -4.90 0.21 -28.12
C ILE A 430 -6.25 -0.46 -27.91
N ARG A 431 -6.23 -1.70 -27.44
CA ARG A 431 -7.44 -2.43 -27.01
C ARG A 431 -7.59 -2.33 -25.50
N PHE A 432 -8.83 -2.12 -25.09
CA PHE A 432 -9.21 -2.04 -23.67
C PHE A 432 -10.11 -3.20 -23.28
N SER A 433 -9.96 -3.72 -22.07
CA SER A 433 -10.96 -4.50 -21.36
C SER A 433 -11.92 -3.57 -20.58
N GLY A 434 -12.99 -4.10 -19.98
CA GLY A 434 -13.93 -3.31 -19.15
C GLY A 434 -14.87 -2.37 -19.93
N ALA A 435 -14.98 -2.55 -21.24
CA ALA A 435 -15.87 -1.75 -22.09
C ALA A 435 -16.70 -2.66 -23.03
N PRO A 436 -17.60 -3.52 -22.49
CA PRO A 436 -18.30 -4.52 -23.28
C PRO A 436 -19.24 -3.95 -24.34
N THR A 437 -19.74 -2.73 -24.16
CA THR A 437 -20.61 -2.02 -25.11
C THR A 437 -19.83 -0.98 -25.95
N GLY A 438 -18.52 -0.90 -25.80
CA GLY A 438 -17.62 0.02 -26.49
C GLY A 438 -17.22 1.24 -25.67
N LEU A 439 -16.42 2.08 -26.28
CA LEU A 439 -15.86 3.30 -25.71
C LEU A 439 -16.68 4.54 -26.07
N THR A 440 -16.56 5.57 -25.25
CA THR A 440 -17.08 6.92 -25.50
C THR A 440 -16.22 7.95 -24.76
N THR A 441 -16.55 9.22 -24.89
CA THR A 441 -15.97 10.31 -24.09
C THR A 441 -17.04 11.04 -23.31
N ARG A 442 -16.71 11.53 -22.11
CA ARG A 442 -17.69 12.19 -21.21
C ARG A 442 -18.23 13.52 -21.72
N ASP A 443 -17.52 14.15 -22.67
CA ASP A 443 -17.81 15.50 -23.20
C ASP A 443 -18.10 15.50 -24.71
N GLY A 444 -18.16 14.32 -25.35
CA GLY A 444 -18.39 14.18 -26.78
C GLY A 444 -17.26 14.66 -27.69
N LYS A 445 -16.12 15.10 -27.11
CA LYS A 445 -14.93 15.51 -27.87
C LYS A 445 -14.05 14.29 -28.18
N PRO A 446 -13.08 14.39 -29.11
CA PRO A 446 -12.10 13.33 -29.32
C PRO A 446 -11.40 12.93 -28.03
N PRO A 447 -10.98 11.64 -27.88
CA PRO A 447 -10.26 11.20 -26.69
C PRO A 447 -8.98 12.00 -26.47
N SER A 448 -8.72 12.40 -25.24
CA SER A 448 -7.62 13.27 -24.86
C SER A 448 -6.55 12.54 -24.05
N HIS A 449 -5.40 13.19 -23.80
CA HIS A 449 -4.33 12.72 -22.91
C HIS A 449 -3.60 11.46 -23.39
N PHE A 450 -3.59 11.18 -24.69
CA PHE A 450 -2.76 10.15 -25.29
C PHE A 450 -1.44 10.73 -25.78
N GLU A 451 -0.37 9.99 -25.57
CA GLU A 451 0.97 10.30 -26.06
C GLU A 451 1.59 9.03 -26.66
N VAL A 452 2.40 9.19 -27.71
CA VAL A 452 3.17 8.11 -28.35
C VAL A 452 4.63 8.47 -28.44
N ALA A 453 5.52 7.47 -28.45
CA ALA A 453 6.94 7.66 -28.64
C ALA A 453 7.50 6.71 -29.71
N GLY A 454 8.52 7.18 -30.42
CA GLY A 454 9.35 6.39 -31.32
C GLY A 454 10.46 5.63 -30.58
N PRO A 455 11.44 5.08 -31.34
CA PRO A 455 12.61 4.39 -30.74
C PRO A 455 13.51 5.29 -29.87
N ASP A 456 13.31 6.60 -29.92
CA ASP A 456 13.99 7.59 -29.07
C ASP A 456 13.35 7.78 -27.70
N TRP A 457 12.21 7.11 -27.43
CA TRP A 457 11.41 7.17 -26.20
C TRP A 457 10.96 8.57 -25.80
N ASN A 458 10.94 9.49 -26.75
CA ASN A 458 10.47 10.86 -26.56
C ASN A 458 8.96 10.93 -26.83
N PHE A 459 8.15 10.99 -25.77
CA PHE A 459 6.69 11.01 -25.87
C PHE A 459 6.18 12.35 -26.43
N GLN A 460 5.36 12.25 -27.47
CA GLN A 460 4.70 13.37 -28.12
C GLN A 460 3.17 13.18 -28.05
N PRO A 461 2.40 14.28 -28.01
CA PRO A 461 0.94 14.18 -28.07
C PRO A 461 0.47 13.40 -29.30
N ALA A 462 -0.57 12.60 -29.11
CA ALA A 462 -1.20 11.83 -30.18
C ALA A 462 -2.68 12.20 -30.32
N THR A 463 -3.16 12.25 -31.57
CA THR A 463 -4.58 12.22 -31.89
C THR A 463 -5.11 10.80 -31.65
N ALA A 464 -6.34 10.69 -31.14
CA ALA A 464 -6.96 9.43 -30.79
C ALA A 464 -8.35 9.31 -31.41
N GLU A 465 -8.65 8.16 -32.01
CA GLU A 465 -9.93 7.86 -32.65
C GLU A 465 -10.49 6.56 -32.08
N ILE A 466 -11.75 6.59 -31.61
CA ILE A 466 -12.47 5.41 -31.13
C ILE A 466 -13.06 4.67 -32.31
N ALA A 467 -12.77 3.37 -32.43
CA ALA A 467 -13.47 2.52 -33.40
C ALA A 467 -14.94 2.32 -32.97
N ALA A 468 -15.85 2.58 -33.90
CA ALA A 468 -17.28 2.58 -33.60
C ALA A 468 -17.78 1.23 -33.07
N GLY A 469 -18.36 1.22 -31.86
CA GLY A 469 -18.89 0.01 -31.22
C GLY A 469 -17.83 -0.94 -30.64
N GLU A 470 -16.54 -0.56 -30.65
CA GLU A 470 -15.45 -1.39 -30.15
C GLU A 470 -14.77 -0.77 -28.92
N ALA A 471 -14.04 -1.61 -28.18
CA ALA A 471 -13.14 -1.19 -27.11
C ALA A 471 -11.71 -0.94 -27.66
N LEU A 472 -11.61 -0.16 -28.73
CA LEU A 472 -10.40 0.07 -29.51
C LEU A 472 -10.21 1.56 -29.78
N VAL A 473 -8.99 2.05 -29.54
CA VAL A 473 -8.54 3.41 -29.91
C VAL A 473 -7.35 3.31 -30.84
N THR A 474 -7.37 4.09 -31.91
CA THR A 474 -6.23 4.26 -32.84
C THR A 474 -5.56 5.60 -32.55
N LEU A 475 -4.23 5.57 -32.35
CA LEU A 475 -3.39 6.73 -32.04
C LEU A 475 -2.50 7.08 -33.24
N ARG A 476 -2.34 8.38 -33.55
CA ARG A 476 -1.40 8.92 -34.53
C ARG A 476 -0.74 10.20 -34.00
N SER A 477 0.48 10.46 -34.44
CA SER A 477 1.17 11.71 -34.15
C SER A 477 1.98 12.16 -35.35
N ASP A 478 1.83 13.41 -35.75
CA ASP A 478 2.64 13.98 -36.84
C ASP A 478 4.13 14.08 -36.49
N ALA A 479 4.44 14.19 -35.21
CA ALA A 479 5.81 14.29 -34.71
C ALA A 479 6.52 12.93 -34.62
N VAL A 480 5.77 11.78 -34.65
CA VAL A 480 6.33 10.43 -34.44
C VAL A 480 5.90 9.53 -35.61
N LYS A 481 6.76 9.38 -36.60
CA LYS A 481 6.46 8.59 -37.82
C LYS A 481 6.58 7.08 -37.67
N SER A 482 7.31 6.63 -36.66
CA SER A 482 7.48 5.20 -36.32
C SER A 482 7.21 4.99 -34.83
N PRO A 483 5.94 5.07 -34.40
CA PRO A 483 5.61 4.93 -32.97
C PRO A 483 5.78 3.48 -32.52
N VAL A 484 6.43 3.31 -31.37
CA VAL A 484 6.67 1.99 -30.75
C VAL A 484 6.07 1.88 -29.34
N MET A 485 5.70 3.00 -28.72
CA MET A 485 5.13 3.07 -27.37
C MET A 485 3.96 4.02 -27.30
N ALA A 486 3.05 3.76 -26.36
CA ALA A 486 1.94 4.65 -26.04
C ALA A 486 1.73 4.74 -24.53
N ARG A 487 1.24 5.90 -24.08
CA ARG A 487 0.78 6.11 -22.71
C ARG A 487 -0.47 6.99 -22.69
N PHE A 488 -1.23 6.88 -21.60
CA PHE A 488 -2.48 7.60 -21.42
C PHE A 488 -2.54 8.22 -20.02
N ALA A 489 -2.94 9.49 -19.95
CA ALA A 489 -3.10 10.24 -18.71
C ALA A 489 -1.82 10.27 -17.84
N TRP A 490 -0.64 10.38 -18.46
CA TRP A 490 0.66 10.27 -17.79
C TRP A 490 1.13 11.58 -17.15
N ARG A 491 0.20 12.31 -16.52
CA ARG A 491 0.47 13.56 -15.80
C ARG A 491 -0.35 13.59 -14.51
N GLN A 492 0.24 14.08 -13.41
CA GLN A 492 -0.41 14.08 -12.09
C GLN A 492 -1.74 14.84 -12.02
N ALA A 493 -1.93 15.86 -12.84
CA ALA A 493 -3.16 16.66 -12.94
C ALA A 493 -3.99 16.33 -14.19
N ALA A 494 -3.83 15.12 -14.77
CA ALA A 494 -4.57 14.73 -15.95
C ALA A 494 -6.06 14.56 -15.67
N GLU A 495 -6.90 15.14 -16.53
CA GLU A 495 -8.36 15.02 -16.51
C GLU A 495 -8.87 14.43 -17.84
N PRO A 496 -8.54 13.15 -18.15
CA PRO A 496 -8.91 12.52 -19.40
C PRO A 496 -10.43 12.36 -19.53
N ASN A 497 -10.92 12.35 -20.78
CA ASN A 497 -12.35 12.22 -21.06
C ASN A 497 -12.79 10.82 -21.50
N LEU A 498 -11.87 9.86 -21.69
CA LEU A 498 -12.20 8.51 -22.15
C LEU A 498 -12.93 7.71 -21.07
N MET A 499 -14.04 7.05 -21.46
CA MET A 499 -14.84 6.17 -20.61
C MET A 499 -15.49 5.03 -21.42
N ASN A 500 -16.04 4.05 -20.75
CA ASN A 500 -16.97 3.14 -21.40
C ASN A 500 -18.38 3.77 -21.49
N ARG A 501 -19.28 3.14 -22.25
CA ARG A 501 -20.65 3.64 -22.41
C ARG A 501 -21.50 3.51 -21.15
N GLU A 502 -21.05 2.74 -20.16
CA GLU A 502 -21.64 2.63 -18.83
C GLU A 502 -21.22 3.79 -17.89
N GLY A 503 -20.44 4.74 -18.39
CA GLY A 503 -20.05 5.94 -17.67
C GLY A 503 -18.92 5.74 -16.65
N LEU A 504 -18.08 4.73 -16.81
CA LEU A 504 -16.91 4.50 -15.96
C LEU A 504 -15.64 4.95 -16.69
N PRO A 505 -14.77 5.75 -16.05
CA PRO A 505 -13.59 6.32 -16.67
C PRO A 505 -12.49 5.29 -16.94
N ALA A 506 -11.67 5.56 -17.96
CA ALA A 506 -10.49 4.77 -18.24
C ALA A 506 -9.39 5.00 -17.20
N ALA A 507 -8.67 3.93 -16.87
CA ALA A 507 -7.48 4.01 -16.02
C ALA A 507 -6.26 4.46 -16.84
N ALA A 508 -5.33 5.20 -16.20
CA ALA A 508 -4.06 5.56 -16.80
C ALA A 508 -3.23 4.32 -17.13
N PHE A 509 -2.43 4.38 -18.20
CA PHE A 509 -1.51 3.28 -18.53
C PHE A 509 -0.23 3.78 -19.22
N HIS A 510 0.77 2.90 -19.25
CA HIS A 510 1.97 3.01 -20.05
C HIS A 510 2.27 1.63 -20.66
N SER A 511 2.38 1.54 -21.99
CA SER A 511 2.45 0.26 -22.71
C SER A 511 3.73 -0.56 -22.43
N HIS A 512 4.81 0.09 -21.99
CA HIS A 512 6.13 -0.51 -21.75
C HIS A 512 6.60 -0.34 -20.29
N TRP A 513 5.72 0.01 -19.38
CA TRP A 513 6.05 0.18 -17.98
C TRP A 513 4.98 -0.47 -17.10
N PRO A 514 5.35 -1.20 -16.04
CA PRO A 514 6.70 -1.53 -15.59
C PRO A 514 7.35 -2.68 -16.37
N ASP A 515 6.60 -3.39 -17.20
CA ASP A 515 7.05 -4.54 -17.96
C ASP A 515 7.09 -4.19 -19.45
N ASP A 516 8.25 -4.33 -20.08
CA ASP A 516 8.37 -4.21 -21.54
C ASP A 516 7.84 -5.52 -22.18
N PRO A 517 6.95 -5.46 -23.17
CA PRO A 517 6.35 -6.65 -23.77
C PRO A 517 7.35 -7.56 -24.48
N VAL A 518 8.52 -7.05 -24.84
CA VAL A 518 9.60 -7.78 -25.53
C VAL A 518 10.75 -8.13 -24.58
N LEU A 519 11.15 -7.19 -23.72
CA LEU A 519 12.32 -7.34 -22.86
C LEU A 519 11.97 -7.90 -21.48
N GLY A 520 10.70 -7.93 -21.11
CA GLY A 520 10.26 -8.38 -19.80
C GLY A 520 10.27 -7.30 -18.75
N ARG A 521 10.56 -7.67 -17.50
CA ARG A 521 10.42 -6.76 -16.36
C ARG A 521 11.63 -5.84 -16.19
N ASN A 522 11.39 -4.53 -16.02
CA ASN A 522 12.42 -3.60 -15.57
C ASN A 522 12.74 -3.85 -14.08
N LEU A 523 13.89 -4.49 -13.84
CA LEU A 523 14.35 -4.89 -12.51
C LEU A 523 15.02 -3.75 -11.72
N ALA A 524 15.45 -2.68 -12.43
CA ALA A 524 16.05 -1.49 -11.81
C ALA A 524 15.01 -0.49 -11.32
N LEU A 525 13.75 -0.63 -11.76
CA LEU A 525 12.69 0.32 -11.45
C LEU A 525 12.57 0.53 -9.95
N GLN A 526 12.78 1.79 -9.52
CA GLN A 526 12.72 2.28 -8.14
C GLN A 526 13.65 1.56 -7.16
N ARG A 527 14.74 1.02 -7.68
CA ARG A 527 15.78 0.42 -6.84
C ARG A 527 16.73 1.48 -6.28
N PRO A 528 17.24 1.26 -5.06
CA PRO A 528 18.22 2.15 -4.48
C PRO A 528 19.54 2.08 -5.25
N PHE A 529 20.24 3.20 -5.27
CA PHE A 529 21.55 3.30 -5.90
C PHE A 529 22.53 4.13 -5.05
N THR A 530 23.80 3.95 -5.30
CA THR A 530 24.88 4.69 -4.64
C THR A 530 25.85 5.23 -5.69
N ALA A 531 26.27 6.48 -5.55
CA ALA A 531 27.26 7.10 -6.42
C ALA A 531 28.62 7.20 -5.73
N SER A 532 29.72 7.08 -6.47
CA SER A 532 31.08 7.30 -5.98
C SER A 532 31.33 8.75 -5.55
N ASP A 533 30.61 9.68 -6.18
CA ASP A 533 30.62 11.12 -5.90
C ASP A 533 29.14 11.57 -5.85
N PRO A 534 28.48 11.52 -4.67
CA PRO A 534 27.08 11.88 -4.54
C PRO A 534 26.86 13.39 -4.74
N ASN A 535 25.79 13.74 -5.50
CA ASN A 535 25.43 15.14 -5.70
C ASN A 535 24.84 15.76 -4.44
N PRO A 536 25.44 16.83 -3.88
CA PRO A 536 24.96 17.45 -2.64
C PRO A 536 23.67 18.27 -2.82
N SER A 537 23.32 18.64 -4.06
CA SER A 537 22.16 19.46 -4.39
C SER A 537 20.87 18.67 -4.65
N GLY A 538 20.88 17.35 -4.39
CA GLY A 538 19.67 16.53 -4.46
C GLY A 538 19.28 16.00 -5.85
N TRP A 539 20.15 16.06 -6.85
CA TRP A 539 19.95 15.44 -8.16
C TRP A 539 20.19 13.92 -8.12
N ASN A 540 19.48 13.25 -7.21
CA ASN A 540 19.67 11.83 -6.91
C ASN A 540 18.42 11.00 -7.12
N SER A 541 17.37 11.51 -7.80
CA SER A 541 16.07 10.83 -7.83
C SER A 541 15.69 10.22 -9.18
N GLY A 542 16.30 10.64 -10.28
CA GLY A 542 15.80 10.34 -11.63
C GLY A 542 16.36 9.09 -12.30
N LEU A 543 17.27 8.33 -11.64
CA LEU A 543 17.98 7.25 -12.32
C LEU A 543 17.16 5.98 -12.55
N THR A 544 16.18 5.73 -11.69
CA THR A 544 15.41 4.47 -11.68
C THR A 544 13.92 4.71 -11.50
N ASP A 545 13.42 5.89 -11.80
CA ASP A 545 12.02 6.26 -11.58
C ASP A 545 11.09 5.90 -12.75
N GLY A 546 11.65 5.44 -13.88
CA GLY A 546 10.95 5.12 -15.11
C GLY A 546 10.63 6.36 -15.94
N SER A 547 11.24 7.51 -15.63
CA SER A 547 10.99 8.78 -16.30
C SER A 547 12.14 9.16 -17.24
N TRP A 548 11.91 9.08 -18.53
CA TRP A 548 12.84 9.52 -19.56
C TRP A 548 12.80 11.03 -19.83
N HIS A 549 12.23 11.81 -18.93
CA HIS A 549 11.98 13.23 -19.17
C HIS A 549 13.27 14.05 -19.31
N GLY A 550 14.28 13.76 -18.49
CA GLY A 550 15.60 14.37 -18.60
C GLY A 550 15.63 15.88 -18.35
N ALA A 551 14.63 16.44 -17.63
CA ALA A 551 14.65 17.84 -17.25
C ALA A 551 15.66 18.09 -16.10
N ALA A 552 16.17 19.30 -16.04
CA ALA A 552 17.05 19.73 -14.97
C ALA A 552 16.41 19.50 -13.59
N GLY A 553 17.15 18.86 -12.65
CA GLY A 553 16.66 18.53 -11.32
C GLY A 553 15.81 17.25 -11.22
N THR A 554 15.43 16.63 -12.34
CA THR A 554 14.65 15.38 -12.39
C THR A 554 15.43 14.18 -12.92
N CYS A 555 16.65 14.38 -13.42
CA CYS A 555 17.56 13.32 -13.80
C CYS A 555 18.62 13.09 -12.71
N PHE A 556 19.39 12.01 -12.83
CA PHE A 556 20.54 11.74 -11.99
C PHE A 556 21.74 12.60 -12.40
N ALA A 557 22.48 13.09 -11.41
CA ALA A 557 23.80 13.68 -11.60
C ALA A 557 24.76 13.23 -10.49
N THR A 558 26.04 13.02 -10.84
CA THR A 558 27.10 12.88 -9.84
C THR A 558 27.41 14.24 -9.18
N GLY A 559 28.21 14.25 -8.13
CA GLY A 559 28.83 15.47 -7.61
C GLY A 559 29.80 16.10 -8.61
N ALA A 560 30.30 17.31 -8.30
CA ALA A 560 31.24 18.06 -9.12
C ALA A 560 32.71 17.89 -8.67
N ALA A 561 33.04 16.89 -7.86
CA ALA A 561 34.42 16.62 -7.48
C ALA A 561 35.27 16.38 -8.75
N PRO A 562 36.43 17.02 -8.90
CA PRO A 562 37.26 16.79 -10.06
C PRO A 562 37.79 15.35 -10.10
N GLY A 563 37.90 14.80 -11.29
CA GLY A 563 38.46 13.48 -11.56
C GLY A 563 37.43 12.44 -11.99
N PHE A 564 37.82 11.71 -13.01
CA PHE A 564 37.16 10.53 -13.56
C PHE A 564 38.11 9.33 -13.43
N PRO A 565 37.59 8.07 -13.37
CA PRO A 565 36.20 7.70 -13.58
C PRO A 565 35.29 7.92 -12.35
N LYS A 566 34.04 8.28 -12.61
CA LYS A 566 32.95 8.25 -11.63
C LYS A 566 32.05 7.07 -11.91
N HIS A 567 31.21 6.68 -10.93
CA HIS A 567 30.23 5.62 -11.16
C HIS A 567 29.00 5.77 -10.27
N VAL A 568 27.90 5.17 -10.74
CA VAL A 568 26.68 4.91 -9.96
C VAL A 568 26.37 3.43 -10.01
N THR A 569 25.97 2.85 -8.88
CA THR A 569 25.66 1.42 -8.76
C THR A 569 24.24 1.26 -8.21
N ILE A 570 23.40 0.54 -8.96
CA ILE A 570 22.02 0.16 -8.57
C ILE A 570 22.07 -1.22 -7.89
N ASP A 571 21.40 -1.38 -6.75
CA ASP A 571 21.15 -2.68 -6.10
C ASP A 571 19.78 -3.23 -6.50
N LEU A 572 19.73 -4.30 -7.26
CA LEU A 572 18.49 -4.98 -7.67
C LEU A 572 17.81 -5.75 -6.51
N GLY A 573 18.39 -5.67 -5.30
CA GLY A 573 17.88 -6.29 -4.06
C GLY A 573 18.27 -7.75 -3.88
N ARG A 574 18.45 -8.51 -4.97
CA ARG A 574 18.95 -9.90 -4.98
C ARG A 574 19.53 -10.24 -6.35
N ALA A 575 20.26 -11.32 -6.44
CA ALA A 575 20.69 -11.83 -7.74
C ALA A 575 19.46 -12.21 -8.59
N ARG A 576 19.45 -11.74 -9.82
CA ARG A 576 18.39 -11.95 -10.83
C ARG A 576 19.05 -12.21 -12.18
N GLU A 577 18.40 -12.98 -13.05
CA GLU A 577 18.81 -13.04 -14.45
C GLU A 577 18.53 -11.71 -15.14
N VAL A 578 19.55 -11.14 -15.79
CA VAL A 578 19.47 -9.90 -16.55
C VAL A 578 20.07 -10.09 -17.95
N HIS A 579 19.54 -9.37 -18.95
CA HIS A 579 19.98 -9.55 -20.34
C HIS A 579 20.00 -8.26 -21.16
N THR A 580 19.42 -7.15 -20.68
CA THR A 580 19.33 -5.89 -21.42
C THR A 580 19.35 -4.71 -20.45
N ALA A 581 19.99 -3.62 -20.84
CA ALA A 581 19.82 -2.34 -20.19
C ALA A 581 19.51 -1.26 -21.23
N ARG A 582 18.60 -0.34 -20.85
CA ARG A 582 18.35 0.91 -21.55
C ARG A 582 18.81 2.06 -20.67
N PHE A 583 19.54 3.00 -21.24
CA PHE A 583 20.00 4.18 -20.51
C PHE A 583 20.19 5.37 -21.44
N GLY A 584 20.13 6.56 -20.87
CA GLY A 584 20.25 7.76 -21.68
C GLY A 584 20.78 8.96 -20.93
N VAL A 585 21.10 9.99 -21.68
CA VAL A 585 21.61 11.28 -21.19
C VAL A 585 20.64 12.41 -21.53
N PRO A 586 20.56 13.48 -20.71
CA PRO A 586 19.76 14.66 -21.02
C PRO A 586 20.41 15.49 -22.14
N GLU A 587 19.69 16.52 -22.62
CA GLU A 587 20.17 17.45 -23.63
C GLU A 587 21.31 18.39 -23.14
N PHE A 588 21.61 18.35 -21.86
CA PHE A 588 22.61 19.19 -21.20
C PHE A 588 23.67 18.33 -20.48
N GLY A 589 24.73 19.00 -20.02
CA GLY A 589 25.85 18.35 -19.34
C GLY A 589 26.89 17.77 -20.27
N ALA A 590 27.93 17.20 -19.71
CA ALA A 590 29.13 16.80 -20.43
C ALA A 590 29.34 15.27 -20.51
N THR A 591 28.35 14.45 -20.15
CA THR A 591 28.47 12.98 -20.17
C THR A 591 28.80 12.48 -21.57
N ARG A 592 29.89 11.76 -21.72
CA ARG A 592 30.37 11.19 -22.98
C ARG A 592 30.26 9.68 -22.99
N THR A 593 31.14 8.99 -22.30
CA THR A 593 31.18 7.52 -22.30
C THR A 593 30.49 6.97 -21.05
N VAL A 594 29.62 6.00 -21.25
CA VAL A 594 29.00 5.22 -20.19
C VAL A 594 29.38 3.75 -20.37
N VAL A 595 30.00 3.15 -19.36
CA VAL A 595 30.39 1.72 -19.34
C VAL A 595 29.50 1.00 -18.33
N LEU A 596 28.78 -0.05 -18.78
CA LEU A 596 27.96 -0.87 -17.91
C LEU A 596 28.72 -2.11 -17.45
N SER A 597 28.58 -2.43 -16.16
CA SER A 597 29.18 -3.62 -15.54
C SER A 597 28.20 -4.28 -14.57
N LEU A 598 28.25 -5.61 -14.47
CA LEU A 598 27.42 -6.43 -13.57
C LEU A 598 28.24 -7.03 -12.43
N SER A 599 27.58 -7.25 -11.30
CA SER A 599 28.17 -7.94 -10.13
C SER A 599 27.09 -8.68 -9.34
N GLU A 600 27.46 -9.84 -8.76
CA GLU A 600 26.60 -10.56 -7.81
C GLU A 600 26.86 -10.12 -6.36
N ASP A 601 28.08 -9.76 -6.02
CA ASP A 601 28.55 -9.47 -4.65
C ASP A 601 28.74 -7.97 -4.35
N GLY A 602 28.63 -7.10 -5.37
CA GLY A 602 28.86 -5.65 -5.27
C GLY A 602 30.34 -5.25 -5.15
N LYS A 603 31.28 -6.19 -5.25
CA LYS A 603 32.72 -5.98 -5.14
C LYS A 603 33.44 -6.18 -6.45
N GLN A 604 33.21 -7.31 -7.11
CA GLN A 604 33.77 -7.62 -8.42
C GLN A 604 32.75 -7.31 -9.50
N PHE A 605 33.13 -6.43 -10.43
CA PHE A 605 32.29 -5.99 -11.53
C PHE A 605 32.87 -6.45 -12.85
N GLN A 606 32.05 -7.09 -13.69
CA GLN A 606 32.39 -7.51 -15.03
C GLN A 606 31.74 -6.55 -16.03
N GLU A 607 32.52 -5.94 -16.90
CA GLU A 607 32.01 -5.11 -18.00
C GLU A 607 31.17 -5.93 -18.95
N ILE A 608 30.03 -5.35 -19.39
CA ILE A 608 29.09 -5.95 -20.34
C ILE A 608 28.95 -5.14 -21.61
N GLY A 609 29.41 -3.92 -21.62
CA GLY A 609 29.41 -3.04 -22.78
C GLY A 609 29.53 -1.57 -22.44
N LYS A 610 29.71 -0.77 -23.48
CA LYS A 610 29.83 0.70 -23.35
C LYS A 610 29.13 1.42 -24.51
N HIS A 611 28.77 2.67 -24.27
CA HIS A 611 28.22 3.55 -25.28
C HIS A 611 28.81 4.96 -25.14
N GLU A 612 29.06 5.61 -26.28
CA GLU A 612 29.53 6.99 -26.32
C GLU A 612 28.37 7.89 -26.84
N PHE A 613 27.94 8.81 -26.00
CA PHE A 613 26.85 9.73 -26.30
C PHE A 613 27.35 11.00 -26.99
N PRO A 614 26.58 11.59 -27.91
CA PRO A 614 26.86 12.89 -28.47
C PRO A 614 26.67 13.98 -27.39
N GLY A 615 27.50 15.02 -27.43
CA GLY A 615 27.30 16.20 -26.59
C GLY A 615 26.10 17.04 -27.03
N LYS A 616 25.43 17.73 -26.06
CA LYS A 616 24.29 18.64 -26.28
C LYS A 616 23.11 18.02 -27.07
N SER A 617 22.83 16.77 -26.80
CA SER A 617 21.69 16.08 -27.39
C SER A 617 21.11 15.08 -26.39
N LYS A 618 19.81 15.15 -26.18
CA LYS A 618 19.10 14.08 -25.46
C LYS A 618 19.23 12.81 -26.29
N ALA A 619 19.83 11.79 -25.73
CA ALA A 619 20.06 10.52 -26.39
C ALA A 619 19.85 9.34 -25.44
N ALA A 620 19.43 8.22 -26.01
CA ALA A 620 19.27 6.96 -25.28
C ALA A 620 19.80 5.81 -26.13
N THR A 621 20.17 4.71 -25.46
CA THR A 621 20.70 3.52 -26.10
C THR A 621 20.24 2.26 -25.39
N GLU A 622 20.38 1.13 -26.06
CA GLU A 622 20.11 -0.19 -25.52
C GLU A 622 21.34 -1.09 -25.71
N LEU A 623 21.77 -1.74 -24.63
CA LEU A 623 22.79 -2.78 -24.66
C LEU A 623 22.14 -4.11 -24.32
N ARG A 624 22.47 -5.16 -25.09
CA ARG A 624 22.02 -6.54 -24.90
C ARG A 624 23.21 -7.45 -24.69
N TRP A 625 22.99 -8.46 -23.83
CA TRP A 625 23.98 -9.50 -23.54
C TRP A 625 23.28 -10.83 -23.24
N ASP A 626 24.04 -11.93 -23.20
CA ASP A 626 23.51 -13.23 -22.79
C ASP A 626 23.04 -13.21 -21.34
N LYS A 627 21.91 -13.84 -21.06
CA LYS A 627 21.34 -13.92 -19.70
C LYS A 627 22.39 -14.36 -18.68
N ARG A 628 22.55 -13.58 -17.63
CA ARG A 628 23.43 -13.90 -16.52
C ARG A 628 22.91 -13.33 -15.20
N PRO A 629 23.27 -13.98 -14.06
CA PRO A 629 22.85 -13.48 -12.76
C PRO A 629 23.59 -12.20 -12.40
N ALA A 630 22.86 -11.22 -11.84
CA ALA A 630 23.44 -10.02 -11.23
C ALA A 630 22.53 -9.51 -10.12
N ARG A 631 23.12 -9.03 -9.05
CA ARG A 631 22.44 -8.22 -8.03
C ARG A 631 22.73 -6.73 -8.21
N PHE A 632 23.91 -6.39 -8.71
CA PHE A 632 24.33 -5.01 -8.88
C PHE A 632 24.61 -4.71 -10.34
N ILE A 633 24.15 -3.56 -10.80
CA ILE A 633 24.57 -2.97 -12.07
C ILE A 633 25.23 -1.63 -11.81
N ARG A 634 26.37 -1.40 -12.46
CA ARG A 634 27.15 -0.17 -12.35
C ARG A 634 27.24 0.51 -13.69
N ALA A 635 26.89 1.80 -13.74
CA ALA A 635 27.25 2.69 -14.82
C ALA A 635 28.48 3.51 -14.40
N SER A 636 29.57 3.35 -15.16
CA SER A 636 30.82 4.08 -14.94
C SER A 636 31.02 5.12 -16.04
N PHE A 637 31.52 6.27 -15.67
CA PHE A 637 31.79 7.42 -16.51
C PHE A 637 33.31 7.62 -16.56
N PRO A 638 34.02 7.11 -17.58
CA PRO A 638 35.48 7.23 -17.65
C PRO A 638 35.95 8.61 -18.09
N ASP A 639 35.13 9.34 -18.80
CA ASP A 639 35.47 10.62 -19.44
C ASP A 639 34.25 11.52 -19.61
N HIS A 640 34.50 12.74 -20.17
CA HIS A 640 33.47 13.73 -20.50
C HIS A 640 33.86 14.54 -21.77
N HIS A 641 32.91 15.28 -22.32
CA HIS A 641 33.12 16.13 -23.51
C HIS A 641 33.84 17.45 -23.20
N GLY A 642 34.14 17.77 -21.95
CA GLY A 642 34.50 19.12 -21.52
C GLY A 642 33.27 20.00 -21.29
N LYS A 643 33.48 21.27 -20.97
CA LYS A 643 32.40 22.20 -20.67
C LYS A 643 31.57 22.54 -21.89
N LEU A 644 30.33 22.11 -21.95
CA LEU A 644 29.41 22.33 -23.06
C LEU A 644 28.34 23.39 -22.78
N ASP A 645 27.95 23.61 -21.53
CA ASP A 645 26.86 24.50 -21.11
C ASP A 645 27.11 25.13 -19.73
N GLN A 646 26.05 25.51 -19.04
CA GLN A 646 26.11 26.13 -17.71
C GLN A 646 26.53 25.18 -16.58
N TYR A 647 26.42 23.87 -16.78
CA TYR A 647 26.76 22.87 -15.78
C TYR A 647 28.28 22.61 -15.74
N ASP A 648 28.77 22.24 -14.56
CA ASP A 648 30.17 21.87 -14.38
C ASP A 648 30.47 20.57 -15.14
N GLU A 649 31.55 20.54 -15.91
CA GLU A 649 31.98 19.40 -16.72
C GLU A 649 32.30 18.16 -15.91
N ASN A 650 32.56 18.32 -14.61
CA ASN A 650 32.80 17.20 -13.70
C ASN A 650 31.52 16.45 -13.28
N HIS A 651 30.32 16.95 -13.60
CA HIS A 651 29.11 16.18 -13.43
C HIS A 651 28.92 15.16 -14.55
N ALA A 652 28.61 13.91 -14.18
CA ALA A 652 28.05 12.93 -15.11
C ALA A 652 26.54 12.85 -14.89
N PHE A 653 25.77 12.89 -15.98
CA PHE A 653 24.31 12.87 -15.98
C PHE A 653 23.76 11.62 -16.65
N LEU A 654 22.68 11.06 -16.09
CA LEU A 654 21.83 10.07 -16.76
C LEU A 654 20.36 10.48 -16.60
N THR A 655 19.56 10.29 -17.63
CA THR A 655 18.10 10.48 -17.56
C THR A 655 17.43 9.33 -16.85
N GLU A 656 17.83 8.09 -17.21
CA GLU A 656 17.27 6.84 -16.68
C GLU A 656 18.27 5.70 -16.93
N LEU A 657 18.20 4.65 -16.08
CA LEU A 657 18.87 3.38 -16.33
C LEU A 657 17.92 2.23 -15.98
N GLU A 658 17.36 1.61 -17.00
CA GLU A 658 16.51 0.42 -16.90
C GLU A 658 17.33 -0.86 -17.08
N VAL A 659 16.98 -1.90 -16.37
CA VAL A 659 17.63 -3.22 -16.45
C VAL A 659 16.56 -4.29 -16.57
N TYR A 660 16.61 -5.08 -17.62
CA TYR A 660 15.57 -6.05 -17.96
C TYR A 660 16.00 -7.49 -17.69
N GLY A 661 15.04 -8.25 -17.20
CA GLY A 661 15.13 -9.69 -16.99
C GLY A 661 13.79 -10.37 -17.28
N PRO A 662 13.70 -11.71 -17.22
CA PRO A 662 12.46 -12.42 -17.49
C PRO A 662 11.29 -11.93 -16.63
N THR A 663 10.11 -11.86 -17.20
CA THR A 663 8.85 -11.74 -16.44
C THR A 663 8.65 -13.02 -15.63
N GLN A 664 8.58 -12.92 -14.32
CA GLN A 664 8.29 -14.07 -13.43
C GLN A 664 6.82 -14.39 -13.44
#